data_68b4fd6f95e1eeedb1e8e1173f9de889
#
_entry.id   68b4fd6f95e1eeedb1e8e1173f9de889
#
_cell.length_a   1.000
_cell.length_b   1.000
_cell.length_c   1.000
_cell.angle_alpha   90.00
_cell.angle_beta   90.00
_cell.angle_gamma   90.00
#
_symmetry.space_group_name_H-M   'P 1'
#
loop_
_entity.id
_entity.type
_entity.pdbx_description
1 polymer ?
#
loop_
_entity_poly.entity_id
_entity_poly.type
_entity_poly.pdbx_seq_one_letter_code
_entity_poly.pdbx_strand_id
1 'polypeptide(L)'
;MKSIYKYIASICMILSVSSCNYLDIMPDDTVTVNSMFADRYTAERYLATCYRGLPRLGETNRNPGLVGAMEMVYNTTTDMVNNACMRLALGQNSASSNVIDYWQGTDGCYASIRVCNDFLEGIDGVTDLQQYQRERMKAEVKLIKAYLHFYLIKYYGPICPMRVNIAVDESTQGARVYREKVDDCFSYVLELLQEVIDSQALPVIIANRATELGRFTQAAAYTLKAKVLLYWASPLFNGNTDYNDFLDHNQEPFFNQVEDKGRWNLAAEACEDAINACTQAGIRLYQKEDYVTSQLLTDETKLVNAIRNSVAEPWNCELIWGCTRSLLDPGFQSSCLPRLEDGGTAVTSATISLPFSTVNAFYTKNGLPVEQDANYYKDGMYFPVKYSKDNSEFTEHYDFDYNYRYVIENETTAGMNFDREPRFYASVGFDRGVWYGNSYSDPAGDQSESQAAYRYPRNRFGEFSSVWNSTWYNVTGYWAKKLVALRSTFTGSDNVSFYSVPFPDMRYADLLLMAAEAWNEAEETPNEKVYDYLDQVRERAGLEGIKETYAKYASVQYKDYPSHKSQMRDIIHRERQVELSCEGSYYWDTRRWKTAEKELNRIVQGWNVLNGETAEDYYIPTNIYNQQFTLRDYFAPIPDGDIIRNPQLVQNPWW
;
A
#
# COMPACT_ATOMS: atom_id res chain seq x y z
N MET A 1 74.97 25.38 -39.20
CA MET A 1 74.28 24.52 -38.21
C MET A 1 73.40 25.25 -37.21
N LYS A 2 73.81 26.40 -36.64
CA LYS A 2 73.00 27.14 -35.64
C LYS A 2 71.65 27.70 -36.18
N SER A 3 71.51 27.91 -37.51
CA SER A 3 70.25 28.42 -38.13
C SER A 3 69.20 27.37 -38.32
N ILE A 4 69.57 26.11 -38.58
CA ILE A 4 68.68 24.96 -38.84
C ILE A 4 67.95 24.57 -37.52
N TYR A 5 68.62 24.62 -36.40
CA TYR A 5 68.01 24.33 -35.08
C TYR A 5 66.96 25.36 -34.67
N LYS A 6 67.05 26.60 -35.10
CA LYS A 6 66.02 27.63 -34.85
C LYS A 6 64.72 27.37 -35.63
N TYR A 7 64.90 26.91 -36.89
CA TYR A 7 63.68 26.53 -37.71
C TYR A 7 63.02 25.25 -37.26
N ILE A 8 63.81 24.26 -36.81
CA ILE A 8 63.26 23.01 -36.24
C ILE A 8 62.58 23.31 -34.92
N ALA A 9 63.12 24.12 -34.04
CA ALA A 9 62.46 24.54 -32.78
C ALA A 9 61.19 25.34 -33.01
N SER A 10 61.11 26.20 -34.02
CA SER A 10 59.88 26.96 -34.40
C SER A 10 58.82 26.03 -35.00
N ILE A 11 59.21 25.04 -35.80
CA ILE A 11 58.26 24.06 -36.36
C ILE A 11 57.71 23.12 -35.29
N CYS A 12 58.53 22.68 -34.32
CA CYS A 12 58.07 21.89 -33.17
C CYS A 12 57.14 22.71 -32.25
N MET A 13 57.31 24.02 -32.10
CA MET A 13 56.47 24.89 -31.29
C MET A 13 55.11 25.19 -31.96
N ILE A 14 55.07 25.19 -33.30
CA ILE A 14 53.82 25.36 -34.05
C ILE A 14 52.98 24.04 -34.07
N LEU A 15 53.63 22.88 -34.05
CA LEU A 15 52.95 21.56 -33.99
C LEU A 15 52.41 21.21 -32.59
N SER A 16 52.88 21.87 -31.53
CA SER A 16 52.37 21.69 -30.16
C SER A 16 51.10 22.51 -29.84
N VAL A 17 50.71 23.45 -30.70
CA VAL A 17 49.48 24.26 -30.47
C VAL A 17 48.25 23.68 -31.18
N SER A 18 48.40 22.70 -32.08
CA SER A 18 47.28 22.03 -32.78
C SER A 18 46.80 20.73 -32.09
N SER A 19 47.30 20.41 -30.88
CA SER A 19 47.01 19.16 -30.16
C SER A 19 45.90 19.28 -29.10
N CYS A 20 45.22 20.42 -29.00
CA CYS A 20 44.21 20.58 -27.94
C CYS A 20 42.80 20.03 -28.28
N ASN A 21 42.53 19.61 -29.52
CA ASN A 21 41.21 19.08 -29.87
C ASN A 21 41.13 17.54 -29.93
N TYR A 22 42.22 16.82 -29.62
CA TYR A 22 42.21 15.35 -29.66
C TYR A 22 41.72 14.72 -28.34
N LEU A 23 41.59 15.50 -27.26
CA LEU A 23 41.09 15.04 -25.97
C LEU A 23 39.62 15.34 -25.75
N ASP A 24 38.98 16.07 -26.68
CA ASP A 24 37.55 16.38 -26.65
C ASP A 24 36.70 15.41 -27.48
N ILE A 25 37.24 14.29 -27.91
CA ILE A 25 36.42 13.21 -28.49
C ILE A 25 35.73 12.52 -27.33
N MET A 26 34.54 12.96 -26.99
CA MET A 26 33.65 12.16 -26.18
C MET A 26 33.42 10.83 -26.90
N PRO A 27 33.54 9.67 -26.23
CA PRO A 27 33.20 8.40 -26.85
C PRO A 27 31.79 8.49 -27.43
N ASP A 28 31.55 8.02 -28.64
CA ASP A 28 30.24 7.98 -29.31
C ASP A 28 29.18 7.23 -28.50
N ASP A 29 29.58 6.45 -27.50
CA ASP A 29 28.72 5.71 -26.57
C ASP A 29 28.29 6.49 -25.30
N THR A 30 28.78 7.71 -25.07
CA THR A 30 28.32 8.51 -23.93
C THR A 30 27.00 9.18 -24.27
N VAL A 31 25.94 8.72 -23.63
CA VAL A 31 24.60 9.33 -23.71
C VAL A 31 24.70 10.74 -23.12
N THR A 32 24.68 11.76 -23.96
CA THR A 32 24.63 13.17 -23.55
C THR A 32 23.18 13.60 -23.35
N VAL A 33 22.93 14.66 -22.55
CA VAL A 33 21.60 15.24 -22.37
C VAL A 33 20.95 15.56 -23.75
N ASN A 34 21.72 16.06 -24.70
CA ASN A 34 21.24 16.34 -26.05
C ASN A 34 20.82 15.08 -26.83
N SER A 35 21.47 13.94 -26.60
CA SER A 35 21.07 12.66 -27.24
C SER A 35 19.83 12.04 -26.61
N MET A 36 19.54 12.36 -25.33
CA MET A 36 18.32 11.86 -24.64
C MET A 36 17.05 12.52 -25.16
N PHE A 37 17.14 13.72 -25.74
CA PHE A 37 16.01 14.49 -26.28
C PHE A 37 16.17 14.75 -27.80
N ALA A 38 16.86 13.86 -28.53
CA ALA A 38 17.09 13.99 -29.94
C ALA A 38 15.81 13.82 -30.77
N ASP A 39 14.93 12.95 -30.36
CA ASP A 39 13.68 12.62 -31.05
C ASP A 39 12.60 12.12 -30.07
N ARG A 40 11.39 11.94 -30.58
CA ARG A 40 10.23 11.43 -29.84
C ARG A 40 10.52 10.09 -29.15
N TYR A 41 11.18 9.16 -29.82
CA TYR A 41 11.41 7.81 -29.31
C TYR A 41 12.32 7.85 -28.07
N THR A 42 13.38 8.63 -28.13
CA THR A 42 14.29 8.82 -26.98
C THR A 42 13.60 9.54 -25.81
N ALA A 43 12.74 10.53 -26.09
CA ALA A 43 11.93 11.19 -25.07
C ALA A 43 10.93 10.22 -24.38
N GLU A 44 10.25 9.34 -25.15
CA GLU A 44 9.35 8.32 -24.60
C GLU A 44 10.12 7.32 -23.70
N ARG A 45 11.31 6.92 -24.09
CA ARG A 45 12.19 6.07 -23.25
C ARG A 45 12.62 6.77 -21.97
N TYR A 46 12.91 8.07 -22.04
CA TYR A 46 13.26 8.85 -20.86
C TYR A 46 12.07 9.03 -19.91
N LEU A 47 10.86 9.25 -20.45
CA LEU A 47 9.62 9.23 -19.68
C LEU A 47 9.45 7.90 -18.92
N ALA A 48 9.71 6.77 -19.57
CA ALA A 48 9.67 5.46 -18.91
C ALA A 48 10.70 5.36 -17.77
N THR A 49 11.85 6.06 -17.88
CA THR A 49 12.85 6.15 -16.80
C THR A 49 12.31 6.96 -15.62
N CYS A 50 11.55 8.04 -15.86
CA CYS A 50 10.87 8.78 -14.78
C CYS A 50 9.87 7.88 -14.03
N TYR A 51 9.02 7.12 -14.74
CA TYR A 51 8.10 6.15 -14.12
C TYR A 51 8.84 5.05 -13.36
N ARG A 52 10.03 4.67 -13.83
CA ARG A 52 10.89 3.69 -13.12
C ARG A 52 11.30 4.16 -11.72
N GLY A 53 11.35 5.47 -11.48
CA GLY A 53 11.68 6.06 -10.20
C GLY A 53 10.61 5.92 -9.11
N LEU A 54 9.39 5.54 -9.47
CA LEU A 54 8.31 5.38 -8.50
C LEU A 54 8.56 4.22 -7.53
N PRO A 55 8.18 4.35 -6.24
CA PRO A 55 8.30 3.29 -5.25
C PRO A 55 7.58 2.01 -5.65
N ARG A 56 8.16 0.86 -5.30
CA ARG A 56 7.61 -0.47 -5.61
C ARG A 56 6.76 -0.98 -4.44
N LEU A 57 5.49 -0.62 -4.44
CA LEU A 57 4.58 -0.91 -3.33
C LEU A 57 4.21 -2.39 -3.19
N GLY A 58 4.34 -3.20 -4.26
CA GLY A 58 4.13 -4.66 -4.21
C GLY A 58 5.32 -5.45 -3.63
N GLU A 59 6.44 -4.81 -3.27
CA GLU A 59 7.62 -5.49 -2.72
C GLU A 59 7.67 -5.39 -1.19
N THR A 60 7.57 -6.52 -0.51
CA THR A 60 7.51 -6.60 0.96
C THR A 60 8.79 -6.18 1.68
N ASN A 61 9.93 -6.14 0.99
CA ASN A 61 11.20 -5.67 1.53
C ASN A 61 11.47 -4.18 1.24
N ARG A 62 10.60 -3.53 0.48
CA ARG A 62 10.73 -2.11 0.09
C ARG A 62 9.53 -1.27 0.49
N ASN A 63 8.34 -1.86 0.65
CA ASN A 63 7.16 -1.14 1.12
C ASN A 63 6.91 -1.40 2.61
N PRO A 64 7.22 -0.44 3.50
CA PRO A 64 6.99 -0.60 4.94
C PRO A 64 5.50 -0.77 5.26
N GLY A 65 4.61 -0.33 4.38
CA GLY A 65 3.17 -0.49 4.54
C GLY A 65 2.73 -1.95 4.70
N LEU A 66 3.38 -2.89 4.01
CA LEU A 66 2.94 -4.28 3.96
C LEU A 66 3.16 -5.05 5.27
N VAL A 67 4.38 -4.99 5.81
CA VAL A 67 4.73 -5.75 7.04
C VAL A 67 5.26 -4.88 8.18
N GLY A 68 5.57 -3.61 7.93
CA GLY A 68 6.16 -2.71 8.93
C GLY A 68 5.22 -2.32 10.09
N ALA A 69 3.90 -2.47 9.92
CA ALA A 69 2.91 -2.35 10.99
C ALA A 69 2.49 -3.72 11.55
N MET A 70 3.08 -4.81 11.08
CA MET A 70 2.67 -6.18 11.40
C MET A 70 1.16 -6.42 11.18
N GLU A 71 0.61 -5.81 10.13
CA GLU A 71 -0.70 -6.19 9.59
C GLU A 71 -0.60 -7.55 8.89
N MET A 72 0.53 -7.77 8.22
CA MET A 72 1.03 -9.06 7.76
C MET A 72 2.38 -9.34 8.41
N VAL A 73 2.70 -10.58 8.66
CA VAL A 73 3.98 -10.99 9.25
C VAL A 73 4.59 -12.18 8.50
N TYR A 74 5.91 -12.21 8.47
CA TYR A 74 6.62 -13.41 8.05
C TYR A 74 6.80 -14.39 9.20
N ASN A 75 7.18 -15.64 8.89
CA ASN A 75 7.55 -16.62 9.91
C ASN A 75 8.88 -16.24 10.61
N THR A 76 9.24 -17.00 11.65
CA THR A 76 10.35 -16.66 12.55
C THR A 76 11.73 -17.16 12.08
N THR A 77 11.88 -17.56 10.82
CA THR A 77 13.19 -17.95 10.28
C THR A 77 14.10 -16.73 10.14
N THR A 78 15.42 -16.96 10.22
CA THR A 78 16.41 -15.87 10.16
C THR A 78 16.28 -15.03 8.89
N ASP A 79 16.05 -15.65 7.74
CA ASP A 79 15.91 -14.95 6.46
C ASP A 79 14.67 -14.04 6.44
N MET A 80 13.58 -14.50 7.03
CA MET A 80 12.31 -13.75 7.07
C MET A 80 12.34 -12.61 8.09
N VAL A 81 12.94 -12.82 9.28
CA VAL A 81 13.12 -11.77 10.29
C VAL A 81 14.06 -10.68 9.80
N ASN A 82 15.03 -11.00 8.94
CA ASN A 82 15.94 -10.04 8.33
C ASN A 82 15.32 -9.22 7.18
N ASN A 83 14.06 -9.48 6.78
CA ASN A 83 13.34 -8.60 5.85
C ASN A 83 13.35 -7.16 6.38
N ALA A 84 13.67 -6.18 5.53
CA ALA A 84 13.82 -4.78 5.92
C ALA A 84 12.59 -4.22 6.64
N CYS A 85 11.38 -4.53 6.16
CA CYS A 85 10.15 -4.03 6.77
C CYS A 85 9.81 -4.76 8.09
N MET A 86 10.17 -6.03 8.25
CA MET A 86 10.09 -6.72 9.54
C MET A 86 11.02 -6.08 10.57
N ARG A 87 12.24 -5.72 10.17
CA ARG A 87 13.20 -5.02 11.03
C ARG A 87 12.68 -3.65 11.50
N LEU A 88 11.95 -2.92 10.65
CA LEU A 88 11.25 -1.68 11.08
C LEU A 88 10.24 -1.98 12.20
N ALA A 89 9.40 -3.00 12.02
CA ALA A 89 8.38 -3.38 13.00
C ALA A 89 8.97 -3.88 14.32
N LEU A 90 10.22 -4.38 14.31
CA LEU A 90 10.97 -4.82 15.49
C LEU A 90 11.83 -3.71 16.12
N GLY A 91 11.69 -2.45 15.66
CA GLY A 91 12.44 -1.30 16.18
C GLY A 91 13.95 -1.31 15.87
N GLN A 92 14.38 -2.03 14.80
CA GLN A 92 15.80 -2.25 14.46
C GLN A 92 16.34 -1.26 13.42
N ASN A 93 15.67 -0.13 13.18
CA ASN A 93 16.19 0.92 12.31
C ASN A 93 17.21 1.80 13.03
N SER A 94 18.20 2.36 12.29
CA SER A 94 19.18 3.30 12.83
C SER A 94 19.70 4.26 11.75
N ALA A 95 20.18 5.44 12.16
CA ALA A 95 20.75 6.44 11.25
C ALA A 95 22.03 5.96 10.55
N SER A 96 22.81 5.11 11.21
CA SER A 96 24.04 4.52 10.64
C SER A 96 23.76 3.33 9.71
N SER A 97 22.56 2.72 9.81
CA SER A 97 22.15 1.57 9.00
C SER A 97 20.65 1.60 8.78
N ASN A 98 20.19 2.47 7.88
CA ASN A 98 18.79 2.54 7.51
C ASN A 98 18.35 1.22 6.87
N VAL A 99 17.31 0.61 7.42
CA VAL A 99 16.79 -0.65 6.86
C VAL A 99 16.08 -0.44 5.52
N ILE A 100 15.48 0.73 5.32
CA ILE A 100 14.94 1.20 4.03
C ILE A 100 15.45 2.62 3.81
N ASP A 101 16.06 2.87 2.67
CA ASP A 101 16.58 4.18 2.30
C ASP A 101 15.92 4.68 1.02
N TYR A 102 15.05 5.70 1.18
CA TYR A 102 14.46 6.45 0.06
C TYR A 102 15.16 7.80 -0.15
N TRP A 103 16.08 8.18 0.73
CA TRP A 103 16.80 9.46 0.67
C TRP A 103 17.88 9.43 -0.39
N GLN A 104 18.79 8.47 -0.29
CA GLN A 104 19.96 8.38 -1.15
C GLN A 104 19.99 7.11 -2.03
N GLY A 105 21.01 7.00 -2.88
CA GLY A 105 21.23 5.86 -3.75
C GLY A 105 20.50 5.96 -5.09
N THR A 106 20.79 5.02 -5.98
CA THR A 106 20.25 5.00 -7.36
C THR A 106 18.75 4.73 -7.41
N ASP A 107 18.21 4.04 -6.42
CA ASP A 107 16.77 3.77 -6.26
C ASP A 107 16.10 4.76 -5.29
N GLY A 108 16.83 5.79 -4.82
CA GLY A 108 16.31 6.83 -3.94
C GLY A 108 15.40 7.82 -4.66
N CYS A 109 14.51 8.45 -3.89
CA CYS A 109 13.58 9.43 -4.46
C CYS A 109 14.30 10.66 -5.03
N TYR A 110 15.37 11.14 -4.39
CA TYR A 110 16.12 12.29 -4.92
C TYR A 110 16.82 12.01 -6.24
N ALA A 111 17.36 10.81 -6.44
CA ALA A 111 17.91 10.39 -7.74
C ALA A 111 16.81 10.40 -8.81
N SER A 112 15.63 9.92 -8.48
CA SER A 112 14.46 9.89 -9.38
C SER A 112 13.91 11.31 -9.65
N ILE A 113 13.90 12.19 -8.66
CA ILE A 113 13.52 13.61 -8.82
C ILE A 113 14.50 14.33 -9.77
N ARG A 114 15.80 14.04 -9.67
CA ARG A 114 16.79 14.57 -10.62
C ARG A 114 16.46 14.17 -12.05
N VAL A 115 16.13 12.91 -12.29
CA VAL A 115 15.71 12.42 -13.61
C VAL A 115 14.46 13.17 -14.11
N CYS A 116 13.48 13.44 -13.22
CA CYS A 116 12.31 14.24 -13.58
C CYS A 116 12.68 15.68 -13.97
N ASN A 117 13.61 16.31 -13.24
CA ASN A 117 14.08 17.66 -13.57
C ASN A 117 14.80 17.70 -14.93
N ASP A 118 15.73 16.73 -15.19
CA ASP A 118 16.40 16.60 -16.49
C ASP A 118 15.39 16.46 -17.64
N PHE A 119 14.30 15.68 -17.41
CA PHE A 119 13.24 15.54 -18.40
C PHE A 119 12.52 16.86 -18.68
N LEU A 120 12.12 17.58 -17.63
CA LEU A 120 11.38 18.84 -17.75
C LEU A 120 12.24 19.94 -18.41
N GLU A 121 13.54 19.94 -18.20
CA GLU A 121 14.49 20.85 -18.83
C GLU A 121 14.70 20.53 -20.31
N GLY A 122 14.75 19.25 -20.69
CA GLY A 122 15.13 18.81 -22.04
C GLY A 122 13.99 18.66 -23.03
N ILE A 123 12.75 18.38 -22.59
CA ILE A 123 11.64 17.95 -23.46
C ILE A 123 11.21 19.00 -24.50
N ASP A 124 11.41 20.30 -24.21
CA ASP A 124 11.06 21.38 -25.14
C ASP A 124 11.94 21.40 -26.39
N GLY A 125 13.14 20.82 -26.33
CA GLY A 125 14.06 20.68 -27.47
C GLY A 125 13.65 19.61 -28.50
N VAL A 126 12.69 18.72 -28.18
CA VAL A 126 12.27 17.63 -29.08
C VAL A 126 11.32 18.17 -30.16
N THR A 127 11.81 18.22 -31.41
CA THR A 127 11.11 18.90 -32.51
C THR A 127 10.03 18.05 -33.19
N ASP A 128 10.10 16.73 -33.12
CA ASP A 128 9.14 15.79 -33.73
C ASP A 128 7.98 15.36 -32.82
N LEU A 129 7.86 15.99 -31.62
CA LEU A 129 6.71 15.83 -30.74
C LEU A 129 5.61 16.84 -31.06
N GLN A 130 4.36 16.36 -31.14
CA GLN A 130 3.21 17.25 -31.17
C GLN A 130 3.04 17.95 -29.83
N GLN A 131 2.52 19.19 -29.84
CA GLN A 131 2.38 19.99 -28.62
C GLN A 131 1.59 19.25 -27.52
N TYR A 132 0.43 18.64 -27.87
CA TYR A 132 -0.38 17.92 -26.89
C TYR A 132 0.35 16.72 -26.25
N GLN A 133 1.23 16.03 -27.00
CA GLN A 133 2.04 14.93 -26.48
C GLN A 133 3.09 15.44 -25.50
N ARG A 134 3.75 16.56 -25.85
CA ARG A 134 4.73 17.22 -24.98
C ARG A 134 4.10 17.67 -23.67
N GLU A 135 2.96 18.36 -23.74
CA GLU A 135 2.25 18.83 -22.53
C GLU A 135 1.77 17.67 -21.66
N ARG A 136 1.26 16.58 -22.25
CA ARG A 136 0.92 15.35 -21.51
C ARG A 136 2.14 14.76 -20.80
N MET A 137 3.27 14.63 -21.48
CA MET A 137 4.51 14.08 -20.89
C MET A 137 5.02 14.98 -19.75
N LYS A 138 4.97 16.31 -19.92
CA LYS A 138 5.32 17.24 -18.84
C LYS A 138 4.40 17.08 -17.63
N ALA A 139 3.10 16.97 -17.83
CA ALA A 139 2.13 16.75 -16.76
C ALA A 139 2.38 15.43 -16.02
N GLU A 140 2.65 14.36 -16.74
CA GLU A 140 3.00 13.06 -16.13
C GLU A 140 4.27 13.15 -15.28
N VAL A 141 5.34 13.80 -15.78
CA VAL A 141 6.61 13.93 -15.04
C VAL A 141 6.47 14.86 -13.83
N LYS A 142 5.69 15.96 -13.92
CA LYS A 142 5.37 16.79 -12.77
C LYS A 142 4.60 16.00 -11.70
N LEU A 143 3.67 15.15 -12.12
CA LEU A 143 2.92 14.29 -11.19
C LEU A 143 3.83 13.26 -10.51
N ILE A 144 4.75 12.61 -11.25
CA ILE A 144 5.78 11.73 -10.68
C ILE A 144 6.63 12.50 -9.66
N LYS A 145 7.08 13.69 -10.01
CA LYS A 145 7.88 14.55 -9.13
C LYS A 145 7.14 14.92 -7.85
N ALA A 146 5.85 15.28 -7.94
CA ALA A 146 4.98 15.55 -6.80
C ALA A 146 4.82 14.30 -5.91
N TYR A 147 4.57 13.13 -6.52
CA TYR A 147 4.46 11.85 -5.81
C TYR A 147 5.74 11.51 -5.02
N LEU A 148 6.91 11.66 -5.63
CA LEU A 148 8.20 11.37 -5.01
C LEU A 148 8.49 12.30 -3.81
N HIS A 149 8.21 13.61 -3.94
CA HIS A 149 8.33 14.54 -2.82
C HIS A 149 7.36 14.22 -1.69
N PHE A 150 6.10 13.91 -2.02
CA PHE A 150 5.11 13.49 -1.03
C PHE A 150 5.52 12.19 -0.32
N TYR A 151 6.11 11.23 -1.05
CA TYR A 151 6.61 9.99 -0.47
C TYR A 151 7.76 10.26 0.53
N LEU A 152 8.67 11.17 0.19
CA LEU A 152 9.73 11.64 1.09
C LEU A 152 9.14 12.33 2.35
N ILE A 153 8.14 13.21 2.20
CA ILE A 153 7.48 13.88 3.33
C ILE A 153 6.86 12.85 4.28
N LYS A 154 6.13 11.86 3.74
CA LYS A 154 5.52 10.81 4.57
C LYS A 154 6.54 10.03 5.38
N TYR A 155 7.73 9.80 4.83
CA TYR A 155 8.73 8.91 5.43
C TYR A 155 9.74 9.66 6.31
N TYR A 156 10.10 10.91 5.96
CA TYR A 156 11.15 11.68 6.65
C TYR A 156 10.65 12.97 7.33
N GLY A 157 9.40 13.37 7.15
CA GLY A 157 8.89 14.66 7.63
C GLY A 157 9.36 15.83 6.75
N PRO A 158 10.05 16.85 7.33
CA PRO A 158 10.66 17.93 6.53
C PRO A 158 11.67 17.37 5.53
N ILE A 159 11.69 17.91 4.31
CA ILE A 159 12.57 17.47 3.21
C ILE A 159 13.28 18.64 2.55
N CYS A 160 14.14 18.36 1.57
CA CYS A 160 14.69 19.37 0.65
C CYS A 160 13.90 19.36 -0.66
N PRO A 161 12.97 20.31 -0.90
CA PRO A 161 12.24 20.35 -2.16
C PRO A 161 13.16 20.69 -3.34
N MET A 162 13.42 19.74 -4.22
CA MET A 162 14.31 19.88 -5.37
C MET A 162 13.53 20.46 -6.57
N ARG A 163 13.40 21.79 -6.59
CA ARG A 163 12.68 22.50 -7.64
C ARG A 163 13.35 22.37 -9.00
N VAL A 164 14.66 22.47 -9.02
CA VAL A 164 15.56 22.31 -10.19
C VAL A 164 16.78 21.50 -9.79
N ASN A 165 17.55 21.03 -10.76
CA ASN A 165 18.80 20.36 -10.49
C ASN A 165 19.89 21.36 -10.07
N ILE A 166 20.75 20.94 -9.15
CA ILE A 166 21.96 21.68 -8.81
C ILE A 166 22.94 21.52 -9.97
N ALA A 167 23.55 22.60 -10.40
CA ALA A 167 24.53 22.59 -11.48
C ALA A 167 25.72 21.68 -11.14
N VAL A 168 26.27 20.97 -12.14
CA VAL A 168 27.36 20.00 -11.93
C VAL A 168 28.66 20.71 -11.50
N ASP A 169 28.86 21.96 -11.91
CA ASP A 169 29.98 22.84 -11.60
C ASP A 169 29.76 23.72 -10.36
N GLU A 170 28.64 23.52 -9.64
CA GLU A 170 28.35 24.26 -8.42
C GLU A 170 29.43 23.97 -7.34
N SER A 171 29.79 24.99 -6.59
CA SER A 171 30.71 24.84 -5.47
C SER A 171 30.14 23.86 -4.41
N THR A 172 31.05 23.19 -3.67
CA THR A 172 30.61 22.32 -2.56
C THR A 172 29.77 23.04 -1.53
N GLN A 173 29.97 24.34 -1.34
CA GLN A 173 29.17 25.16 -0.42
C GLN A 173 27.78 25.45 -1.02
N GLY A 174 27.68 25.82 -2.30
CA GLY A 174 26.43 26.11 -2.98
C GLY A 174 25.58 24.86 -3.23
N ALA A 175 26.22 23.69 -3.34
CA ALA A 175 25.54 22.41 -3.47
C ALA A 175 24.91 21.90 -2.14
N ARG A 176 25.18 22.54 -1.00
CA ARG A 176 24.56 22.18 0.27
C ARG A 176 23.13 22.71 0.33
N VAL A 177 22.18 21.80 0.31
CA VAL A 177 20.76 22.07 0.50
C VAL A 177 20.37 21.84 1.94
N TYR A 178 19.27 22.45 2.37
CA TYR A 178 18.71 22.25 3.69
C TYR A 178 17.23 21.87 3.60
N ARG A 179 16.70 21.30 4.66
CA ARG A 179 15.29 20.93 4.79
C ARG A 179 14.46 22.19 4.97
N GLU A 180 13.31 22.25 4.32
CA GLU A 180 12.33 23.31 4.47
C GLU A 180 11.26 22.92 5.50
N LYS A 181 10.51 23.92 6.01
CA LYS A 181 9.36 23.67 6.91
C LYS A 181 8.39 22.69 6.26
N VAL A 182 7.74 21.87 7.06
CA VAL A 182 6.79 20.87 6.55
C VAL A 182 5.69 21.50 5.69
N ASP A 183 5.17 22.66 6.13
CA ASP A 183 4.13 23.36 5.38
C ASP A 183 4.61 23.85 4.01
N ASP A 184 5.86 24.32 3.90
CA ASP A 184 6.46 24.72 2.63
C ASP A 184 6.67 23.50 1.71
N CYS A 185 7.05 22.35 2.30
CA CYS A 185 7.18 21.10 1.56
C CYS A 185 5.84 20.63 0.97
N PHE A 186 4.75 20.65 1.76
CA PHE A 186 3.41 20.34 1.28
C PHE A 186 2.93 21.33 0.23
N SER A 187 3.15 22.63 0.46
CA SER A 187 2.76 23.69 -0.48
C SER A 187 3.40 23.49 -1.85
N TYR A 188 4.69 23.17 -1.90
CA TYR A 188 5.38 22.87 -3.16
C TYR A 188 4.80 21.65 -3.89
N VAL A 189 4.46 20.57 -3.17
CA VAL A 189 3.80 19.40 -3.77
C VAL A 189 2.44 19.77 -4.34
N LEU A 190 1.65 20.57 -3.60
CA LEU A 190 0.32 21.03 -4.02
C LEU A 190 0.39 21.98 -5.23
N GLU A 191 1.42 22.84 -5.31
CA GLU A 191 1.68 23.68 -6.49
C GLU A 191 1.91 22.83 -7.75
N LEU A 192 2.78 21.80 -7.67
CA LEU A 192 3.01 20.89 -8.79
C LEU A 192 1.73 20.16 -9.22
N LEU A 193 0.92 19.71 -8.28
CA LEU A 193 -0.35 19.03 -8.55
C LEU A 193 -1.37 19.98 -9.17
N GLN A 194 -1.44 21.22 -8.70
CA GLN A 194 -2.33 22.24 -9.26
C GLN A 194 -1.94 22.58 -10.68
N GLU A 195 -0.65 22.77 -10.98
CA GLU A 195 -0.16 22.99 -12.36
C GLU A 195 -0.56 21.84 -13.30
N VAL A 196 -0.46 20.58 -12.83
CA VAL A 196 -0.89 19.41 -13.62
C VAL A 196 -2.39 19.44 -13.90
N ILE A 197 -3.20 19.73 -12.89
CA ILE A 197 -4.67 19.79 -13.01
C ILE A 197 -5.08 20.92 -13.94
N ASP A 198 -4.53 22.12 -13.78
CA ASP A 198 -4.85 23.29 -14.58
C ASP A 198 -4.46 23.14 -16.05
N SER A 199 -3.40 22.39 -16.33
CA SER A 199 -2.94 22.10 -17.70
C SER A 199 -3.96 21.32 -18.52
N GLN A 200 -4.84 20.54 -17.89
CA GLN A 200 -5.79 19.61 -18.51
C GLN A 200 -5.12 18.63 -19.52
N ALA A 201 -3.80 18.42 -19.41
CA ALA A 201 -3.03 17.67 -20.39
C ALA A 201 -3.11 16.15 -20.19
N LEU A 202 -3.47 15.69 -18.98
CA LEU A 202 -3.67 14.26 -18.71
C LEU A 202 -4.99 13.75 -19.30
N PRO A 203 -5.03 12.52 -19.84
CA PRO A 203 -6.27 11.95 -20.36
C PRO A 203 -7.26 11.61 -19.22
N VAL A 204 -8.56 11.65 -19.50
CA VAL A 204 -9.61 11.18 -18.59
C VAL A 204 -9.46 9.67 -18.38
N ILE A 205 -9.27 8.92 -19.47
CA ILE A 205 -9.09 7.45 -19.48
C ILE A 205 -7.91 7.08 -20.37
N ILE A 206 -7.28 5.94 -20.08
CA ILE A 206 -6.27 5.35 -20.97
C ILE A 206 -6.95 4.67 -22.15
N ALA A 207 -6.85 5.28 -23.33
CA ALA A 207 -7.46 4.76 -24.57
C ALA A 207 -6.67 3.55 -25.13
N ASN A 208 -5.36 3.63 -25.17
CA ASN A 208 -4.50 2.55 -25.65
C ASN A 208 -4.05 1.64 -24.50
N ARG A 209 -4.91 0.71 -24.10
CA ARG A 209 -4.63 -0.22 -23.01
C ARG A 209 -3.47 -1.19 -23.28
N ALA A 210 -3.07 -1.39 -24.54
CA ALA A 210 -1.99 -2.30 -24.89
C ALA A 210 -0.59 -1.74 -24.51
N THR A 211 -0.41 -0.43 -24.55
CA THR A 211 0.91 0.22 -24.40
C THR A 211 0.97 1.29 -23.30
N GLU A 212 -0.17 1.75 -22.79
CA GLU A 212 -0.21 2.91 -21.87
C GLU A 212 -0.77 2.60 -20.49
N LEU A 213 -1.10 1.33 -20.17
CA LEU A 213 -1.53 0.95 -18.82
C LEU A 213 -0.46 1.32 -17.79
N GLY A 214 -0.90 1.90 -16.66
CA GLY A 214 -0.02 2.41 -15.61
C GLY A 214 0.45 3.86 -15.81
N ARG A 215 0.15 4.51 -16.96
CA ARG A 215 0.35 5.95 -17.10
C ARG A 215 -0.75 6.72 -16.35
N PHE A 216 -0.41 7.92 -15.90
CA PHE A 216 -1.31 8.76 -15.12
C PHE A 216 -2.50 9.31 -15.92
N THR A 217 -3.62 9.43 -15.23
CA THR A 217 -4.88 10.04 -15.72
C THR A 217 -5.26 11.24 -14.85
N GLN A 218 -6.27 11.99 -15.27
CA GLN A 218 -6.83 13.09 -14.46
C GLN A 218 -7.30 12.59 -13.10
N ALA A 219 -8.03 11.47 -13.05
CA ALA A 219 -8.50 10.88 -11.79
C ALA A 219 -7.35 10.59 -10.81
N ALA A 220 -6.21 10.10 -11.30
CA ALA A 220 -5.02 9.87 -10.47
C ALA A 220 -4.43 11.19 -9.91
N ALA A 221 -4.40 12.27 -10.71
CA ALA A 221 -3.89 13.56 -10.26
C ALA A 221 -4.77 14.18 -9.16
N TYR A 222 -6.10 14.18 -9.35
CA TYR A 222 -7.04 14.66 -8.34
C TYR A 222 -6.98 13.81 -7.06
N THR A 223 -6.91 12.49 -7.18
CA THR A 223 -6.81 11.58 -6.03
C THR A 223 -5.51 11.79 -5.25
N LEU A 224 -4.39 11.99 -5.94
CA LEU A 224 -3.13 12.32 -5.27
C LEU A 224 -3.21 13.65 -4.53
N LYS A 225 -3.82 14.70 -5.12
CA LYS A 225 -4.04 15.98 -4.45
C LYS A 225 -4.88 15.82 -3.19
N ALA A 226 -5.98 15.07 -3.26
CA ALA A 226 -6.83 14.77 -2.10
C ALA A 226 -6.03 14.05 -0.99
N LYS A 227 -5.22 13.05 -1.36
CA LYS A 227 -4.38 12.30 -0.43
C LYS A 227 -3.32 13.19 0.24
N VAL A 228 -2.67 14.08 -0.51
CA VAL A 228 -1.69 15.05 0.01
C VAL A 228 -2.35 15.99 1.03
N LEU A 229 -3.51 16.55 0.70
CA LEU A 229 -4.26 17.45 1.60
C LEU A 229 -4.75 16.73 2.86
N LEU A 230 -5.21 15.48 2.75
CA LEU A 230 -5.60 14.67 3.90
C LEU A 230 -4.42 14.45 4.87
N TYR A 231 -3.22 14.15 4.33
CA TYR A 231 -2.02 14.02 5.15
C TYR A 231 -1.62 15.34 5.81
N TRP A 232 -1.68 16.44 5.06
CA TRP A 232 -1.35 17.77 5.57
C TRP A 232 -2.32 18.24 6.68
N ALA A 233 -3.59 17.81 6.61
CA ALA A 233 -4.59 18.06 7.65
C ALA A 233 -4.44 17.16 8.88
N SER A 234 -3.78 16.00 8.74
CA SER A 234 -3.71 14.97 9.78
C SER A 234 -2.81 15.36 10.97
N PRO A 235 -3.07 14.86 12.19
CA PRO A 235 -2.40 15.25 13.43
C PRO A 235 -0.86 15.16 13.42
N LEU A 236 -0.27 14.28 12.60
CA LEU A 236 1.20 14.19 12.50
C LEU A 236 1.82 15.46 11.91
N PHE A 237 1.09 16.14 10.99
CA PHE A 237 1.58 17.29 10.24
C PHE A 237 0.87 18.61 10.58
N ASN A 238 -0.17 18.59 11.39
CA ASN A 238 -1.01 19.76 11.70
C ASN A 238 -1.16 19.95 13.21
N GLY A 239 -0.47 20.95 13.75
CA GLY A 239 -0.48 21.27 15.18
C GLY A 239 0.31 20.25 16.03
N ASN A 240 1.37 19.64 15.47
CA ASN A 240 2.13 18.62 16.17
C ASN A 240 3.18 19.21 17.12
N THR A 241 2.86 19.26 18.40
CA THR A 241 3.73 19.80 19.46
C THR A 241 4.84 18.85 19.92
N ASP A 242 4.84 17.56 19.52
CA ASP A 242 5.94 16.65 19.86
C ASP A 242 7.27 17.09 19.24
N TYR A 243 7.22 17.89 18.20
CA TYR A 243 8.38 18.38 17.42
C TYR A 243 8.65 19.89 17.65
N ASN A 244 8.23 20.47 18.78
CA ASN A 244 8.42 21.90 19.08
C ASN A 244 9.90 22.31 19.13
N ASP A 245 10.79 21.41 19.59
CA ASP A 245 12.22 21.62 19.69
C ASP A 245 12.98 21.16 18.41
N PHE A 246 12.26 20.71 17.39
CA PHE A 246 12.84 20.34 16.12
C PHE A 246 12.92 21.58 15.22
N LEU A 247 14.08 22.21 15.21
CA LEU A 247 14.30 23.50 14.58
C LEU A 247 15.09 23.36 13.27
N ASP A 248 14.75 24.22 12.30
CA ASP A 248 15.47 24.36 11.05
C ASP A 248 16.84 25.06 11.24
N HIS A 249 17.56 25.29 10.15
CA HIS A 249 18.85 25.99 10.17
C HIS A 249 18.77 27.45 10.61
N ASN A 250 17.56 28.06 10.61
CA ASN A 250 17.28 29.41 11.10
C ASN A 250 16.81 29.42 12.55
N GLN A 251 16.78 28.28 13.23
CA GLN A 251 16.25 28.09 14.58
C GLN A 251 14.75 28.34 14.68
N GLU A 252 14.00 28.04 13.61
CA GLU A 252 12.54 28.08 13.59
C GLU A 252 11.96 26.65 13.55
N PRO A 253 10.79 26.39 14.18
CA PRO A 253 10.17 25.06 14.16
C PRO A 253 9.88 24.57 12.76
N PHE A 254 10.22 23.32 12.49
CA PHE A 254 9.88 22.64 11.22
C PHE A 254 8.38 22.38 11.07
N PHE A 255 7.69 22.18 12.19
CA PHE A 255 6.25 21.86 12.22
C PHE A 255 5.47 23.05 12.77
N ASN A 256 4.27 23.30 12.27
CA ASN A 256 3.35 24.23 12.89
C ASN A 256 2.91 23.68 14.26
N GLN A 257 2.78 24.59 15.23
CA GLN A 257 2.46 24.23 16.62
C GLN A 257 0.97 24.39 16.96
N VAL A 258 0.20 24.97 16.04
CA VAL A 258 -1.23 25.24 16.21
C VAL A 258 -1.99 24.55 15.08
N GLU A 259 -3.00 23.75 15.43
CA GLU A 259 -3.85 23.09 14.45
C GLU A 259 -4.59 24.12 13.58
N ASP A 260 -4.48 23.96 12.27
CA ASP A 260 -5.29 24.66 11.28
C ASP A 260 -6.44 23.74 10.85
N LYS A 261 -7.63 23.97 11.43
CA LYS A 261 -8.85 23.20 11.10
C LYS A 261 -9.32 23.41 9.67
N GLY A 262 -8.94 24.51 9.01
CA GLY A 262 -9.29 24.77 7.62
C GLY A 262 -8.71 23.76 6.63
N ARG A 263 -7.61 23.08 6.99
CA ARG A 263 -7.00 22.05 6.15
C ARG A 263 -7.92 20.83 5.91
N TRP A 264 -8.79 20.50 6.88
CA TRP A 264 -9.75 19.42 6.72
C TRP A 264 -10.83 19.75 5.68
N ASN A 265 -11.27 21.01 5.58
CA ASN A 265 -12.18 21.45 4.54
C ASN A 265 -11.51 21.33 3.15
N LEU A 266 -10.24 21.77 3.03
CA LEU A 266 -9.49 21.62 1.78
C LEU A 266 -9.36 20.15 1.34
N ALA A 267 -9.12 19.26 2.30
CA ALA A 267 -9.02 17.82 2.04
C ALA A 267 -10.39 17.24 1.60
N ALA A 268 -11.48 17.65 2.26
CA ALA A 268 -12.83 17.19 1.94
C ALA A 268 -13.27 17.63 0.54
N GLU A 269 -13.06 18.91 0.19
CA GLU A 269 -13.36 19.44 -1.14
C GLU A 269 -12.52 18.74 -2.22
N ALA A 270 -11.23 18.50 -1.97
CA ALA A 270 -10.36 17.81 -2.93
C ALA A 270 -10.76 16.33 -3.11
N CYS A 271 -11.28 15.67 -2.09
CA CYS A 271 -11.85 14.32 -2.24
C CYS A 271 -13.09 14.34 -3.16
N GLU A 272 -13.95 15.35 -3.04
CA GLU A 272 -15.10 15.49 -3.93
C GLU A 272 -14.68 15.73 -5.39
N ASP A 273 -13.70 16.59 -5.61
CA ASP A 273 -13.12 16.81 -6.95
C ASP A 273 -12.57 15.51 -7.54
N ALA A 274 -11.88 14.70 -6.72
CA ALA A 274 -11.34 13.41 -7.13
C ALA A 274 -12.46 12.39 -7.43
N ILE A 275 -13.51 12.34 -6.63
CA ILE A 275 -14.69 11.49 -6.86
C ILE A 275 -15.37 11.88 -8.18
N ASN A 276 -15.50 13.17 -8.45
CA ASN A 276 -16.06 13.68 -9.71
C ASN A 276 -15.19 13.27 -10.92
N ALA A 277 -13.87 13.39 -10.82
CA ALA A 277 -12.94 12.95 -11.85
C ALA A 277 -12.99 11.44 -12.08
N CYS A 278 -13.12 10.64 -11.03
CA CYS A 278 -13.34 9.19 -11.11
C CYS A 278 -14.66 8.85 -11.81
N THR A 279 -15.74 9.53 -11.46
CA THR A 279 -17.06 9.34 -12.09
C THR A 279 -17.00 9.62 -13.59
N GLN A 280 -16.34 10.70 -14.01
CA GLN A 280 -16.12 11.03 -15.43
C GLN A 280 -15.31 9.94 -16.16
N ALA A 281 -14.37 9.30 -15.47
CA ALA A 281 -13.56 8.20 -15.99
C ALA A 281 -14.27 6.83 -15.96
N GLY A 282 -15.47 6.73 -15.38
CA GLY A 282 -16.20 5.48 -15.17
C GLY A 282 -15.59 4.60 -14.07
N ILE A 283 -14.77 5.19 -13.19
CA ILE A 283 -14.19 4.51 -12.03
C ILE A 283 -15.24 4.46 -10.91
N ARG A 284 -15.43 3.28 -10.32
CA ARG A 284 -16.42 3.03 -9.28
C ARG A 284 -16.06 1.78 -8.47
N LEU A 285 -16.76 1.53 -7.37
CA LEU A 285 -16.60 0.29 -6.61
C LEU A 285 -16.86 -0.95 -7.47
N TYR A 286 -16.04 -1.97 -7.29
CA TYR A 286 -16.19 -3.28 -7.93
C TYR A 286 -17.34 -4.03 -7.26
N GLN A 287 -18.41 -4.28 -7.99
CA GLN A 287 -19.62 -4.92 -7.51
C GLN A 287 -19.61 -6.43 -7.78
N LYS A 288 -20.52 -7.19 -7.14
CA LYS A 288 -20.64 -8.64 -7.39
C LYS A 288 -21.01 -8.95 -8.84
N GLU A 289 -21.71 -8.04 -9.51
CA GLU A 289 -22.10 -8.13 -10.93
C GLU A 289 -20.92 -8.00 -11.88
N ASP A 290 -19.83 -7.37 -11.45
CA ASP A 290 -18.57 -7.26 -12.23
C ASP A 290 -17.78 -8.57 -12.24
N TYR A 291 -18.03 -9.46 -11.28
CA TYR A 291 -17.37 -10.76 -11.21
C TYR A 291 -18.00 -11.73 -12.21
N VAL A 292 -17.32 -11.88 -13.36
CA VAL A 292 -17.78 -12.76 -14.44
C VAL A 292 -17.17 -14.15 -14.29
N THR A 293 -18.00 -15.17 -14.25
CA THR A 293 -17.60 -16.58 -14.18
C THR A 293 -18.53 -17.46 -14.98
N SER A 294 -18.04 -18.60 -15.50
CA SER A 294 -18.87 -19.64 -16.12
C SER A 294 -19.44 -20.65 -15.12
N GLN A 295 -19.03 -20.56 -13.85
CA GLN A 295 -19.49 -21.44 -12.79
C GLN A 295 -20.83 -20.97 -12.22
N LEU A 296 -21.65 -21.91 -11.78
CA LEU A 296 -22.91 -21.64 -11.07
C LEU A 296 -22.60 -21.34 -9.61
N LEU A 297 -22.52 -20.07 -9.26
CA LEU A 297 -22.21 -19.61 -7.90
C LEU A 297 -23.43 -19.00 -7.23
N THR A 298 -23.50 -19.16 -5.91
CA THR A 298 -24.41 -18.39 -5.06
C THR A 298 -24.01 -16.92 -5.03
N ASP A 299 -24.94 -16.05 -4.66
CA ASP A 299 -24.70 -14.61 -4.55
C ASP A 299 -23.68 -14.29 -3.46
N GLU A 300 -23.65 -15.07 -2.37
CA GLU A 300 -22.68 -14.96 -1.27
C GLU A 300 -21.25 -15.23 -1.78
N THR A 301 -21.03 -16.29 -2.54
CA THR A 301 -19.72 -16.61 -3.10
C THR A 301 -19.29 -15.61 -4.16
N LYS A 302 -20.23 -15.13 -5.00
CA LYS A 302 -19.95 -14.04 -5.96
C LYS A 302 -19.53 -12.76 -5.23
N LEU A 303 -20.21 -12.40 -4.14
CA LEU A 303 -19.87 -11.23 -3.34
C LEU A 303 -18.46 -11.34 -2.76
N VAL A 304 -18.12 -12.45 -2.11
CA VAL A 304 -16.78 -12.69 -1.55
C VAL A 304 -15.71 -12.63 -2.63
N ASN A 305 -15.96 -13.22 -3.81
CA ASN A 305 -15.01 -13.17 -4.93
C ASN A 305 -14.89 -11.77 -5.55
N ALA A 306 -15.97 -11.00 -5.61
CA ALA A 306 -15.95 -9.61 -6.06
C ALA A 306 -15.12 -8.71 -5.13
N ILE A 307 -15.30 -8.86 -3.81
CA ILE A 307 -14.48 -8.16 -2.81
C ILE A 307 -13.00 -8.50 -3.00
N ARG A 308 -12.65 -9.76 -3.20
CA ARG A 308 -11.28 -10.18 -3.47
C ARG A 308 -10.75 -9.59 -4.79
N ASN A 309 -11.56 -9.58 -5.84
CA ASN A 309 -11.20 -9.05 -7.16
C ASN A 309 -11.11 -7.52 -7.22
N SER A 310 -11.66 -6.77 -6.28
CA SER A 310 -11.42 -5.32 -6.19
C SER A 310 -9.92 -5.00 -6.07
N VAL A 311 -9.12 -5.95 -5.56
CA VAL A 311 -7.66 -5.88 -5.46
C VAL A 311 -6.96 -6.82 -6.43
N ALA A 312 -7.44 -8.05 -6.57
CA ALA A 312 -6.75 -9.14 -7.27
C ALA A 312 -7.16 -9.33 -8.74
N GLU A 313 -8.02 -8.49 -9.29
CA GLU A 313 -8.33 -8.40 -10.74
C GLU A 313 -7.53 -7.25 -11.36
N PRO A 314 -6.69 -7.50 -12.39
CA PRO A 314 -5.87 -6.45 -12.98
C PRO A 314 -6.70 -5.43 -13.74
N TRP A 315 -6.42 -4.15 -13.51
CA TRP A 315 -7.03 -3.03 -14.23
C TRP A 315 -8.56 -3.02 -14.20
N ASN A 316 -9.13 -3.39 -13.05
CA ASN A 316 -10.56 -3.40 -12.80
C ASN A 316 -11.15 -1.98 -12.68
N CYS A 317 -12.48 -1.90 -12.58
CA CYS A 317 -13.20 -0.61 -12.55
C CYS A 317 -13.00 0.20 -11.25
N GLU A 318 -12.42 -0.39 -10.21
CA GLU A 318 -12.16 0.28 -8.94
C GLU A 318 -10.74 0.86 -8.86
N LEU A 319 -9.81 0.39 -9.69
CA LEU A 319 -8.44 0.85 -9.70
C LEU A 319 -8.34 2.25 -10.32
N ILE A 320 -8.01 3.25 -9.52
CA ILE A 320 -7.73 4.61 -9.99
C ILE A 320 -6.35 4.66 -10.64
N TRP A 321 -5.34 4.08 -9.94
CA TRP A 321 -3.99 3.99 -10.46
C TRP A 321 -3.20 2.85 -9.80
N GLY A 322 -2.39 2.18 -10.63
CA GLY A 322 -1.42 1.18 -10.22
C GLY A 322 -0.21 1.20 -11.14
N CYS A 323 0.97 1.00 -10.58
CA CYS A 323 2.22 0.98 -11.32
C CYS A 323 2.49 -0.41 -11.93
N THR A 324 2.80 -0.48 -13.23
CA THR A 324 3.12 -1.74 -13.93
C THR A 324 4.39 -2.43 -13.40
N ARG A 325 5.19 -1.75 -12.61
CA ARG A 325 6.40 -2.30 -11.96
C ARG A 325 6.19 -2.71 -10.50
N SER A 326 5.03 -2.38 -9.94
CA SER A 326 4.65 -2.72 -8.58
C SER A 326 3.52 -3.74 -8.66
N LEU A 327 3.88 -5.01 -8.56
CA LEU A 327 2.96 -6.11 -8.84
C LEU A 327 2.79 -7.01 -7.60
N LEU A 328 1.60 -7.59 -7.46
CA LEU A 328 1.42 -8.87 -6.78
C LEU A 328 2.03 -9.94 -7.69
N ASP A 329 3.31 -10.14 -7.56
CA ASP A 329 4.07 -11.07 -8.40
C ASP A 329 3.91 -12.53 -7.95
N PRO A 330 4.41 -13.51 -8.73
CA PRO A 330 4.34 -14.92 -8.37
C PRO A 330 4.94 -15.24 -6.98
N GLY A 331 6.04 -14.61 -6.60
CA GLY A 331 6.71 -14.83 -5.32
C GLY A 331 5.86 -14.34 -4.15
N PHE A 332 5.29 -13.13 -4.29
CA PHE A 332 4.41 -12.58 -3.27
C PHE A 332 3.14 -13.42 -3.10
N GLN A 333 2.46 -13.76 -4.21
CA GLN A 333 1.25 -14.60 -4.16
C GLN A 333 1.54 -16.00 -3.62
N SER A 334 2.69 -16.61 -3.95
CA SER A 334 3.13 -17.88 -3.38
C SER A 334 3.30 -17.80 -1.87
N SER A 335 3.75 -16.68 -1.36
CA SER A 335 3.89 -16.46 0.09
C SER A 335 2.55 -16.31 0.81
N CYS A 336 1.49 -15.88 0.10
CA CYS A 336 0.14 -15.69 0.64
C CYS A 336 -0.78 -16.91 0.46
N LEU A 337 -0.39 -17.90 -0.36
CA LEU A 337 -1.22 -19.05 -0.73
C LEU A 337 -0.88 -20.27 0.14
N PRO A 338 -1.86 -20.87 0.85
CA PRO A 338 -1.63 -22.14 1.55
C PRO A 338 -1.34 -23.29 0.58
N ARG A 339 -0.67 -24.31 1.03
CA ARG A 339 -0.64 -25.59 0.35
C ARG A 339 -1.99 -26.27 0.51
N LEU A 340 -2.66 -26.56 -0.60
CA LEU A 340 -3.97 -27.19 -0.65
C LEU A 340 -3.83 -28.60 -1.20
N GLU A 341 -4.40 -29.57 -0.51
CA GLU A 341 -4.47 -30.97 -0.96
C GLU A 341 -5.18 -31.01 -2.33
N ASP A 342 -4.67 -31.81 -3.25
CA ASP A 342 -5.15 -31.93 -4.63
C ASP A 342 -5.12 -30.63 -5.47
N GLY A 343 -4.47 -29.59 -4.99
CA GLY A 343 -4.48 -28.26 -5.60
C GLY A 343 -3.28 -27.86 -6.42
N GLY A 344 -2.25 -28.70 -6.55
CA GLY A 344 -1.01 -28.31 -7.24
C GLY A 344 -0.17 -27.23 -6.52
N THR A 345 -0.43 -27.02 -5.24
CA THR A 345 0.17 -25.94 -4.43
C THR A 345 1.26 -26.41 -3.48
N ALA A 346 1.78 -27.64 -3.68
CA ALA A 346 2.83 -28.20 -2.82
C ALA A 346 4.11 -27.34 -2.79
N VAL A 347 4.36 -26.56 -3.85
CA VAL A 347 5.54 -25.70 -4.02
C VAL A 347 5.35 -24.27 -3.49
N THR A 348 4.19 -23.91 -2.95
CA THR A 348 3.99 -22.56 -2.38
C THR A 348 4.75 -22.40 -1.07
N SER A 349 5.34 -21.23 -0.88
CA SER A 349 6.13 -20.95 0.33
C SER A 349 5.26 -20.70 1.57
N ALA A 350 4.05 -20.14 1.39
CA ALA A 350 3.07 -19.86 2.44
C ALA A 350 3.66 -19.11 3.65
N THR A 351 4.62 -18.21 3.45
CA THR A 351 5.41 -17.59 4.53
C THR A 351 4.80 -16.31 5.11
N ILE A 352 3.86 -15.69 4.41
CA ILE A 352 3.14 -14.50 4.88
C ILE A 352 1.88 -14.93 5.63
N SER A 353 1.71 -14.36 6.82
CA SER A 353 0.65 -14.70 7.76
C SER A 353 -0.07 -13.46 8.25
N LEU A 354 -1.35 -13.61 8.65
CA LEU A 354 -2.13 -12.55 9.31
C LEU A 354 -2.17 -12.80 10.82
N PRO A 355 -1.73 -11.86 11.65
CA PRO A 355 -1.84 -11.97 13.11
C PRO A 355 -3.27 -11.77 13.60
N PHE A 356 -3.56 -12.18 14.83
CA PHE A 356 -4.87 -12.01 15.46
C PHE A 356 -5.36 -10.55 15.45
N SER A 357 -4.45 -9.59 15.57
CA SER A 357 -4.80 -8.17 15.52
C SER A 357 -5.43 -7.76 14.17
N THR A 358 -4.96 -8.33 13.06
CA THR A 358 -5.54 -8.11 11.74
C THR A 358 -6.86 -8.88 11.58
N VAL A 359 -6.87 -10.14 12.00
CA VAL A 359 -8.06 -11.02 11.91
C VAL A 359 -9.22 -10.47 12.75
N ASN A 360 -8.95 -9.99 13.98
CA ASN A 360 -9.96 -9.42 14.87
C ASN A 360 -10.42 -8.02 14.46
N ALA A 361 -9.73 -7.34 13.54
CA ALA A 361 -10.19 -6.06 13.02
C ALA A 361 -11.50 -6.18 12.22
N PHE A 362 -11.70 -7.30 11.52
CA PHE A 362 -12.92 -7.55 10.72
C PHE A 362 -14.17 -7.63 11.60
N TYR A 363 -15.30 -7.26 11.03
CA TYR A 363 -16.59 -7.22 11.71
C TYR A 363 -17.22 -8.59 11.84
N THR A 364 -18.25 -8.66 12.67
CA THR A 364 -19.24 -9.73 12.69
C THR A 364 -20.10 -9.68 11.43
N LYS A 365 -20.90 -10.71 11.16
CA LYS A 365 -21.87 -10.72 10.06
C LYS A 365 -22.89 -9.57 10.11
N ASN A 366 -23.07 -8.98 11.29
CA ASN A 366 -23.93 -7.83 11.50
C ASN A 366 -23.24 -6.49 11.17
N GLY A 367 -21.96 -6.49 10.76
CA GLY A 367 -21.22 -5.29 10.37
C GLY A 367 -20.72 -4.44 11.55
N LEU A 368 -20.53 -5.02 12.72
CA LEU A 368 -20.00 -4.38 13.93
C LEU A 368 -18.66 -5.00 14.39
N PRO A 369 -17.81 -4.22 15.07
CA PRO A 369 -16.73 -4.80 15.85
C PRO A 369 -17.27 -5.86 16.83
N VAL A 370 -16.50 -6.94 17.01
CA VAL A 370 -16.90 -8.06 17.88
C VAL A 370 -17.29 -7.59 19.27
N GLU A 371 -16.56 -6.66 19.83
CA GLU A 371 -16.80 -6.12 21.17
C GLU A 371 -18.08 -5.27 21.30
N GLN A 372 -18.60 -4.75 20.18
CA GLN A 372 -19.76 -3.86 20.15
C GLN A 372 -21.05 -4.56 19.78
N ASP A 373 -20.98 -5.72 19.11
CA ASP A 373 -22.15 -6.49 18.70
C ASP A 373 -22.78 -7.21 19.90
N ALA A 374 -24.09 -6.94 20.13
CA ALA A 374 -24.85 -7.56 21.21
C ALA A 374 -25.16 -9.05 20.96
N ASN A 375 -25.15 -9.46 19.69
CA ASN A 375 -25.62 -10.76 19.23
C ASN A 375 -24.49 -11.75 18.94
N TYR A 376 -23.22 -11.29 18.96
CA TYR A 376 -22.09 -12.15 18.65
C TYR A 376 -21.61 -12.92 19.89
N TYR A 377 -21.36 -14.22 19.75
CA TYR A 377 -20.85 -15.07 20.82
C TYR A 377 -19.34 -14.87 21.02
N LYS A 378 -18.97 -14.09 22.03
CA LYS A 378 -17.59 -13.64 22.31
C LYS A 378 -16.78 -14.68 23.08
N ASP A 379 -17.43 -15.38 24.02
CA ASP A 379 -16.73 -16.29 24.96
C ASP A 379 -16.14 -17.52 24.26
N GLY A 380 -16.69 -17.92 23.12
CA GLY A 380 -16.22 -19.05 22.31
C GLY A 380 -15.11 -18.75 21.30
N MET A 381 -14.70 -17.49 21.12
CA MET A 381 -13.84 -17.09 20.00
C MET A 381 -12.54 -17.88 19.85
N TYR A 382 -11.87 -18.17 20.96
CA TYR A 382 -10.56 -18.83 20.96
C TYR A 382 -10.62 -20.33 21.22
N PHE A 383 -11.81 -20.92 21.25
CA PHE A 383 -11.98 -22.35 21.45
C PHE A 383 -12.27 -23.08 20.14
N PRO A 384 -11.81 -24.33 19.99
CA PRO A 384 -12.17 -25.18 18.85
C PRO A 384 -13.64 -25.57 18.93
N VAL A 385 -14.38 -25.35 17.84
CA VAL A 385 -15.79 -25.67 17.71
C VAL A 385 -16.02 -26.51 16.46
N LYS A 386 -16.69 -27.66 16.59
CA LYS A 386 -17.05 -28.51 15.46
C LYS A 386 -18.24 -27.90 14.73
N TYR A 387 -18.07 -27.55 13.46
CA TYR A 387 -19.14 -27.07 12.60
C TYR A 387 -20.03 -28.22 12.17
N SER A 388 -21.18 -28.40 12.80
CA SER A 388 -22.14 -29.45 12.47
C SER A 388 -23.54 -29.10 12.97
N LYS A 389 -24.58 -29.49 12.21
CA LYS A 389 -26.00 -29.38 12.64
C LYS A 389 -26.31 -30.18 13.89
N ASP A 390 -25.60 -31.28 14.10
CA ASP A 390 -25.80 -32.17 15.24
C ASP A 390 -24.99 -31.73 16.50
N ASN A 391 -24.17 -30.69 16.37
CA ASN A 391 -23.41 -30.14 17.50
C ASN A 391 -24.23 -29.04 18.18
N SER A 392 -24.77 -29.35 19.37
CA SER A 392 -25.58 -28.39 20.14
C SER A 392 -24.80 -27.14 20.56
N GLU A 393 -23.49 -27.29 20.89
CA GLU A 393 -22.62 -26.14 21.20
C GLU A 393 -22.52 -25.18 20.02
N PHE A 394 -22.41 -25.70 18.79
CA PHE A 394 -22.37 -24.87 17.59
C PHE A 394 -23.74 -24.21 17.34
N THR A 395 -24.83 -25.00 17.30
CA THR A 395 -26.16 -24.49 16.90
C THR A 395 -26.82 -23.54 17.90
N GLU A 396 -26.36 -23.56 19.16
CA GLU A 396 -26.79 -22.60 20.18
C GLU A 396 -26.18 -21.20 19.97
N HIS A 397 -24.98 -21.11 19.37
CA HIS A 397 -24.18 -19.88 19.36
C HIS A 397 -23.91 -19.31 17.97
N TYR A 398 -23.95 -20.15 16.92
CA TYR A 398 -23.56 -19.77 15.57
C TYR A 398 -24.61 -20.13 14.52
N ASP A 399 -24.62 -19.39 13.43
CA ASP A 399 -25.57 -19.59 12.32
C ASP A 399 -25.04 -20.63 11.33
N PHE A 400 -25.66 -21.83 11.30
CA PHE A 400 -25.23 -22.91 10.43
C PHE A 400 -25.34 -22.53 8.94
N ASP A 401 -26.48 -22.00 8.51
CA ASP A 401 -26.75 -21.75 7.10
C ASP A 401 -25.87 -20.61 6.55
N TYR A 402 -25.61 -19.58 7.37
CA TYR A 402 -24.69 -18.51 7.02
C TYR A 402 -23.25 -19.01 6.80
N ASN A 403 -22.74 -19.89 7.67
CA ASN A 403 -21.37 -20.38 7.62
C ASN A 403 -21.13 -21.47 6.57
N TYR A 404 -22.18 -22.05 5.96
CA TYR A 404 -22.07 -23.21 5.06
C TYR A 404 -21.16 -22.97 3.84
N ARG A 405 -21.06 -21.74 3.35
CA ARG A 405 -20.21 -21.38 2.20
C ARG A 405 -18.75 -21.08 2.60
N TYR A 406 -18.47 -20.96 3.87
CA TYR A 406 -17.19 -20.45 4.37
C TYR A 406 -16.39 -21.47 5.17
N VAL A 407 -17.03 -22.45 5.78
CA VAL A 407 -16.41 -23.44 6.66
C VAL A 407 -16.84 -24.86 6.24
N ILE A 408 -15.92 -25.81 6.37
CA ILE A 408 -16.19 -27.21 5.99
C ILE A 408 -17.00 -27.90 7.07
N GLU A 409 -18.14 -28.46 6.67
CA GLU A 409 -19.04 -29.18 7.56
C GLU A 409 -18.37 -30.43 8.16
N ASN A 410 -18.70 -30.73 9.43
CA ASN A 410 -18.14 -31.78 10.25
C ASN A 410 -16.66 -31.63 10.63
N GLU A 411 -16.02 -30.55 10.22
CA GLU A 411 -14.68 -30.19 10.65
C GLU A 411 -14.71 -29.24 11.87
N THR A 412 -13.58 -29.13 12.56
CA THR A 412 -13.41 -28.27 13.75
C THR A 412 -12.52 -27.08 13.42
N THR A 413 -12.98 -25.86 13.69
CA THR A 413 -12.19 -24.63 13.59
C THR A 413 -12.42 -23.74 14.80
N ALA A 414 -11.69 -22.60 14.92
CA ALA A 414 -11.88 -21.68 16.04
C ALA A 414 -13.21 -20.91 15.94
N GLY A 415 -13.84 -20.67 17.08
CA GLY A 415 -15.09 -19.92 17.14
C GLY A 415 -15.03 -18.54 16.51
N MET A 416 -13.87 -17.88 16.54
CA MET A 416 -13.66 -16.57 15.90
C MET A 416 -13.76 -16.58 14.36
N ASN A 417 -13.79 -17.74 13.74
CA ASN A 417 -13.92 -17.87 12.28
C ASN A 417 -15.38 -17.94 11.81
N PHE A 418 -16.33 -18.03 12.74
CA PHE A 418 -17.77 -18.10 12.44
C PHE A 418 -18.43 -16.73 12.54
N ASP A 419 -19.54 -16.57 11.79
CA ASP A 419 -20.41 -15.41 11.82
C ASP A 419 -19.69 -14.08 11.57
N ARG A 420 -18.69 -14.09 10.66
CA ARG A 420 -17.94 -12.91 10.26
C ARG A 420 -18.51 -12.29 8.97
N GLU A 421 -18.21 -11.02 8.74
CA GLU A 421 -18.63 -10.32 7.53
C GLU A 421 -18.00 -10.88 6.24
N PRO A 422 -18.59 -10.62 5.04
CA PRO A 422 -18.07 -11.16 3.78
C PRO A 422 -16.60 -10.78 3.47
N ARG A 423 -16.14 -9.58 3.88
CA ARG A 423 -14.72 -9.17 3.69
C ARG A 423 -13.73 -10.03 4.49
N PHE A 424 -14.12 -10.56 5.63
CA PHE A 424 -13.33 -11.54 6.35
C PHE A 424 -13.07 -12.77 5.49
N TYR A 425 -14.11 -13.39 4.96
CA TYR A 425 -13.99 -14.59 4.14
C TYR A 425 -13.33 -14.35 2.78
N ALA A 426 -13.39 -13.11 2.27
CA ALA A 426 -12.68 -12.69 1.06
C ALA A 426 -11.18 -12.50 1.29
N SER A 427 -10.79 -11.98 2.46
CA SER A 427 -9.44 -11.50 2.75
C SER A 427 -8.60 -12.48 3.54
N VAL A 428 -9.23 -13.33 4.38
CA VAL A 428 -8.58 -14.20 5.34
C VAL A 428 -8.76 -15.67 4.97
N GLY A 429 -7.66 -16.38 4.76
CA GLY A 429 -7.62 -17.84 4.71
C GLY A 429 -7.35 -18.40 6.10
N PHE A 430 -8.01 -19.48 6.49
CA PHE A 430 -7.84 -20.11 7.82
C PHE A 430 -8.05 -21.62 7.78
N ASP A 431 -7.61 -22.31 8.82
CA ASP A 431 -7.75 -23.76 8.96
C ASP A 431 -9.21 -24.18 8.89
N ARG A 432 -9.57 -25.11 7.97
CA ARG A 432 -10.92 -25.56 7.64
C ARG A 432 -11.83 -24.52 6.97
N GLY A 433 -11.28 -23.35 6.59
CA GLY A 433 -12.01 -22.36 5.81
C GLY A 433 -11.97 -22.66 4.32
N VAL A 434 -13.10 -22.46 3.62
CA VAL A 434 -13.19 -22.68 2.18
C VAL A 434 -12.26 -21.74 1.41
N TRP A 435 -11.42 -22.33 0.55
CA TRP A 435 -10.56 -21.60 -0.39
C TRP A 435 -11.14 -21.73 -1.80
N TYR A 436 -11.94 -20.75 -2.22
CA TYR A 436 -12.55 -20.73 -3.54
C TYR A 436 -11.63 -20.08 -4.59
N GLY A 437 -11.82 -20.44 -5.86
CA GLY A 437 -11.01 -19.94 -6.98
C GLY A 437 -9.76 -20.78 -7.26
N ASN A 438 -8.84 -20.25 -8.09
CA ASN A 438 -7.56 -20.88 -8.38
C ASN A 438 -7.67 -22.30 -8.94
N SER A 439 -8.32 -22.46 -10.11
CA SER A 439 -8.62 -23.76 -10.77
C SER A 439 -9.64 -24.65 -10.06
N TYR A 440 -10.46 -24.09 -9.19
CA TYR A 440 -11.68 -24.79 -8.79
C TYR A 440 -12.56 -24.99 -10.03
N SER A 441 -12.69 -26.23 -10.48
CA SER A 441 -13.18 -26.55 -11.83
C SER A 441 -14.58 -27.19 -11.83
N ASP A 442 -15.24 -27.33 -10.69
CA ASP A 442 -16.61 -27.87 -10.66
C ASP A 442 -17.58 -26.92 -11.41
N PRO A 443 -18.20 -27.36 -12.53
CA PRO A 443 -19.18 -26.54 -13.24
C PRO A 443 -20.40 -26.16 -12.41
N ALA A 444 -20.79 -27.02 -11.44
CA ALA A 444 -21.87 -26.75 -10.51
C ALA A 444 -21.48 -25.67 -9.47
N GLY A 445 -20.17 -25.32 -9.41
CA GLY A 445 -19.68 -24.33 -8.46
C GLY A 445 -20.00 -24.71 -7.02
N ASP A 446 -20.56 -23.76 -6.28
CA ASP A 446 -20.97 -23.94 -4.89
C ASP A 446 -22.50 -24.10 -4.70
N GLN A 447 -23.26 -24.24 -5.80
CA GLN A 447 -24.70 -24.53 -5.75
C GLN A 447 -24.99 -25.99 -5.43
N SER A 448 -23.97 -26.84 -5.40
CA SER A 448 -24.09 -28.22 -4.94
C SER A 448 -24.43 -28.27 -3.46
N GLU A 449 -25.27 -29.23 -3.06
CA GLU A 449 -25.56 -29.55 -1.65
C GLU A 449 -24.37 -30.21 -0.94
N SER A 450 -23.33 -30.60 -1.69
CA SER A 450 -22.16 -31.29 -1.17
C SER A 450 -20.92 -30.41 -1.23
N GLN A 451 -20.18 -30.33 -0.12
CA GLN A 451 -18.89 -29.67 -0.02
C GLN A 451 -17.71 -30.59 -0.43
N ALA A 452 -17.96 -31.78 -0.98
CA ALA A 452 -16.93 -32.77 -1.28
C ALA A 452 -15.85 -32.26 -2.27
N ALA A 453 -16.20 -31.28 -3.12
CA ALA A 453 -15.28 -30.67 -4.06
C ALA A 453 -14.57 -29.41 -3.51
N TYR A 454 -14.86 -28.96 -2.31
CA TYR A 454 -14.29 -27.75 -1.75
C TYR A 454 -12.85 -27.98 -1.34
N ARG A 455 -12.01 -26.98 -1.63
CA ARG A 455 -10.61 -26.93 -1.17
C ARG A 455 -10.50 -26.07 0.08
N TYR A 456 -9.65 -26.49 1.01
CA TYR A 456 -9.44 -25.77 2.25
C TYR A 456 -8.09 -26.08 2.86
N PRO A 457 -7.47 -25.14 3.59
CA PRO A 457 -6.26 -25.40 4.34
C PRO A 457 -6.51 -26.40 5.48
N ARG A 458 -5.57 -27.34 5.67
CA ARG A 458 -5.44 -28.23 6.81
C ARG A 458 -4.09 -27.96 7.47
N ASN A 459 -4.11 -27.14 8.53
CA ASN A 459 -2.90 -26.49 9.06
C ASN A 459 -2.41 -27.01 10.42
N ARG A 460 -3.08 -27.98 11.01
CA ARG A 460 -2.57 -28.61 12.24
C ARG A 460 -1.25 -29.30 11.97
N PHE A 461 -0.38 -29.35 12.97
CA PHE A 461 0.95 -29.90 12.78
C PHE A 461 0.88 -31.33 12.19
N GLY A 462 1.66 -31.55 11.13
CA GLY A 462 1.67 -32.81 10.37
C GLY A 462 0.63 -32.90 9.25
N GLU A 463 -0.29 -31.95 9.11
CA GLU A 463 -1.24 -31.89 7.99
C GLU A 463 -0.64 -31.19 6.75
N PHE A 464 -1.34 -31.28 5.62
CA PHE A 464 -0.81 -30.86 4.31
C PHE A 464 -0.44 -29.38 4.22
N SER A 465 -1.23 -28.48 4.84
CA SER A 465 -0.98 -27.03 4.82
C SER A 465 -0.05 -26.54 5.94
N SER A 466 0.36 -27.44 6.84
CA SER A 466 1.17 -27.08 8.00
C SER A 466 2.64 -26.86 7.64
N VAL A 467 3.53 -26.98 8.59
CA VAL A 467 4.97 -26.79 8.44
C VAL A 467 5.54 -27.77 7.42
N TRP A 468 5.95 -27.23 6.26
CA TRP A 468 6.56 -28.06 5.20
C TRP A 468 8.02 -28.39 5.50
N ASN A 469 8.75 -27.36 5.94
CA ASN A 469 10.16 -27.46 6.32
C ASN A 469 10.50 -26.31 7.28
N SER A 470 11.76 -26.18 7.67
CA SER A 470 12.21 -25.14 8.60
C SER A 470 12.03 -23.70 8.12
N THR A 471 11.73 -23.47 6.83
CA THR A 471 11.63 -22.14 6.24
C THR A 471 10.26 -21.80 5.64
N TRP A 472 9.49 -22.81 5.22
CA TRP A 472 8.23 -22.61 4.49
C TRP A 472 7.04 -23.02 5.35
N TYR A 473 6.46 -22.10 6.06
CA TYR A 473 5.25 -22.29 6.87
C TYR A 473 4.58 -20.96 7.20
N ASN A 474 3.30 -21.03 7.45
CA ASN A 474 2.50 -19.92 8.01
C ASN A 474 2.62 -19.94 9.53
N VAL A 475 2.98 -18.81 10.15
CA VAL A 475 3.31 -18.77 11.58
C VAL A 475 2.11 -18.46 12.49
N THR A 476 1.01 -17.93 11.92
CA THR A 476 -0.17 -17.53 12.70
C THR A 476 -1.38 -18.45 12.53
N GLY A 477 -1.40 -19.26 11.46
CA GLY A 477 -2.56 -20.04 11.08
C GLY A 477 -3.57 -19.31 10.16
N TYR A 478 -3.24 -18.08 9.73
CA TYR A 478 -4.08 -17.28 8.83
C TYR A 478 -3.28 -16.77 7.63
N TRP A 479 -3.89 -16.77 6.42
CA TRP A 479 -3.27 -16.35 5.16
C TRP A 479 -3.93 -15.09 4.60
N ALA A 480 -3.14 -14.27 3.87
CA ALA A 480 -3.61 -13.09 3.17
C ALA A 480 -4.30 -13.46 1.83
N LYS A 481 -5.49 -14.06 1.90
CA LYS A 481 -6.26 -14.60 0.78
C LYS A 481 -6.58 -13.54 -0.29
N LYS A 482 -6.83 -12.30 0.13
CA LYS A 482 -7.13 -11.15 -0.73
C LYS A 482 -6.06 -10.88 -1.79
N LEU A 483 -4.79 -11.19 -1.49
CA LEU A 483 -3.64 -10.89 -2.33
C LEU A 483 -3.32 -11.99 -3.36
N VAL A 484 -4.09 -13.07 -3.42
CA VAL A 484 -3.90 -14.15 -4.40
C VAL A 484 -4.94 -14.02 -5.51
N ALA A 485 -4.48 -13.78 -6.74
CA ALA A 485 -5.36 -13.59 -7.89
C ALA A 485 -6.23 -14.83 -8.16
N LEU A 486 -7.54 -14.65 -8.30
CA LEU A 486 -8.48 -15.74 -8.61
C LEU A 486 -8.17 -16.42 -9.95
N ARG A 487 -7.56 -15.69 -10.90
CA ARG A 487 -7.14 -16.19 -12.21
C ARG A 487 -5.89 -17.06 -12.17
N SER A 488 -5.14 -17.10 -11.06
CA SER A 488 -4.00 -17.99 -10.92
C SER A 488 -4.47 -19.43 -10.98
N THR A 489 -3.79 -20.28 -11.75
CA THR A 489 -4.20 -21.67 -12.04
C THR A 489 -3.21 -22.66 -11.46
N PHE A 490 -3.72 -23.80 -11.01
CA PHE A 490 -2.94 -24.92 -10.50
C PHE A 490 -3.07 -26.07 -11.47
N THR A 491 -1.94 -26.56 -12.01
CA THR A 491 -1.91 -27.66 -12.97
C THR A 491 -1.02 -28.77 -12.48
N GLY A 492 -1.58 -29.95 -12.28
CA GLY A 492 -0.84 -31.08 -11.71
C GLY A 492 -0.53 -30.92 -10.24
N SER A 493 0.36 -31.78 -9.71
CA SER A 493 0.69 -31.80 -8.29
C SER A 493 1.59 -30.64 -7.83
N ASP A 494 2.41 -30.07 -8.76
CA ASP A 494 3.53 -29.19 -8.38
C ASP A 494 3.66 -27.93 -9.25
N ASN A 495 2.63 -27.55 -10.00
CA ASN A 495 2.73 -26.42 -10.91
C ASN A 495 1.63 -25.40 -10.67
N VAL A 496 2.05 -24.20 -10.23
CA VAL A 496 1.18 -23.02 -10.06
C VAL A 496 1.56 -21.98 -11.11
N SER A 497 0.60 -21.58 -11.93
CA SER A 497 0.73 -20.45 -12.85
C SER A 497 0.07 -19.21 -12.21
N PHE A 498 0.87 -18.36 -11.59
CA PHE A 498 0.39 -17.12 -10.99
C PHE A 498 0.10 -16.05 -12.04
N TYR A 499 -1.03 -15.39 -11.89
CA TYR A 499 -1.39 -14.21 -12.69
C TYR A 499 -0.97 -12.94 -11.95
N SER A 500 0.02 -12.22 -12.50
CA SER A 500 0.50 -10.97 -11.90
C SER A 500 -0.53 -9.84 -12.03
N VAL A 501 -0.75 -9.13 -10.94
CA VAL A 501 -1.73 -8.03 -10.82
C VAL A 501 -0.99 -6.76 -10.39
N PRO A 502 -1.26 -5.58 -10.98
CA PRO A 502 -0.76 -4.33 -10.43
C PRO A 502 -1.20 -4.15 -8.98
N PHE A 503 -0.26 -3.85 -8.10
CA PHE A 503 -0.60 -3.50 -6.72
C PHE A 503 -1.39 -2.19 -6.73
N PRO A 504 -2.56 -2.10 -6.07
CA PRO A 504 -3.36 -0.88 -6.07
C PRO A 504 -2.69 0.19 -5.22
N ASP A 505 -2.24 1.28 -5.86
CA ASP A 505 -1.73 2.45 -5.14
C ASP A 505 -2.85 3.42 -4.78
N MET A 506 -3.79 3.57 -5.71
CA MET A 506 -5.00 4.38 -5.52
C MET A 506 -6.20 3.57 -6.00
N ARG A 507 -7.16 3.34 -5.11
CA ARG A 507 -8.42 2.70 -5.48
C ARG A 507 -9.63 3.46 -4.91
N TYR A 508 -10.77 3.31 -5.55
CA TYR A 508 -11.94 4.14 -5.31
C TYR A 508 -12.50 4.00 -3.89
N ALA A 509 -12.43 2.81 -3.29
CA ALA A 509 -12.84 2.62 -1.89
C ALA A 509 -11.96 3.42 -0.91
N ASP A 510 -10.63 3.51 -1.13
CA ASP A 510 -9.75 4.38 -0.32
C ASP A 510 -10.16 5.85 -0.44
N LEU A 511 -10.49 6.30 -1.66
CA LEU A 511 -10.95 7.69 -1.90
C LEU A 511 -12.27 7.99 -1.17
N LEU A 512 -13.25 7.09 -1.19
CA LEU A 512 -14.51 7.25 -0.46
C LEU A 512 -14.27 7.35 1.06
N LEU A 513 -13.40 6.49 1.60
CA LEU A 513 -13.07 6.51 3.02
C LEU A 513 -12.21 7.72 3.42
N MET A 514 -11.36 8.25 2.52
CA MET A 514 -10.69 9.55 2.71
C MET A 514 -11.71 10.69 2.76
N ALA A 515 -12.73 10.67 1.91
CA ALA A 515 -13.79 11.69 1.90
C ALA A 515 -14.62 11.63 3.19
N ALA A 516 -15.00 10.44 3.64
CA ALA A 516 -15.73 10.25 4.91
C ALA A 516 -14.92 10.79 6.10
N GLU A 517 -13.61 10.49 6.16
CA GLU A 517 -12.72 11.00 7.22
C GLU A 517 -12.60 12.53 7.17
N ALA A 518 -12.30 13.09 5.98
CA ALA A 518 -12.11 14.53 5.84
C ALA A 518 -13.36 15.32 6.21
N TRP A 519 -14.56 14.88 5.78
CA TRP A 519 -15.83 15.53 6.18
C TRP A 519 -16.14 15.36 7.67
N ASN A 520 -15.85 14.20 8.27
CA ASN A 520 -16.01 14.03 9.72
C ASN A 520 -15.13 14.98 10.51
N GLU A 521 -13.90 15.21 10.05
CA GLU A 521 -12.97 16.11 10.74
C GLU A 521 -13.22 17.60 10.44
N ALA A 522 -13.78 17.93 9.28
CA ALA A 522 -14.14 19.30 8.93
C ALA A 522 -15.33 19.84 9.73
N GLU A 523 -16.28 18.99 10.08
CA GLU A 523 -17.53 19.35 10.74
C GLU A 523 -17.51 19.12 12.26
N GLU A 524 -18.39 19.76 13.00
CA GLU A 524 -18.53 19.56 14.46
C GLU A 524 -19.24 18.24 14.80
N THR A 525 -20.10 17.76 13.89
CA THR A 525 -20.82 16.49 13.99
C THR A 525 -20.85 15.82 12.62
N PRO A 526 -20.90 14.47 12.53
CA PRO A 526 -20.99 13.79 11.26
C PRO A 526 -22.21 14.25 10.44
N ASN A 527 -21.97 14.68 9.21
CA ASN A 527 -23.02 15.06 8.25
C ASN A 527 -23.41 13.90 7.32
N GLU A 528 -24.43 14.09 6.48
CA GLU A 528 -24.93 13.04 5.59
C GLU A 528 -23.86 12.53 4.61
N LYS A 529 -22.90 13.38 4.18
CA LYS A 529 -21.79 12.96 3.31
C LYS A 529 -20.88 11.91 3.97
N VAL A 530 -20.64 12.03 5.27
CA VAL A 530 -19.86 11.06 6.03
C VAL A 530 -20.50 9.67 5.95
N TYR A 531 -21.81 9.62 6.16
CA TYR A 531 -22.55 8.35 6.09
C TYR A 531 -22.59 7.83 4.66
N ASP A 532 -22.92 8.67 3.68
CA ASP A 532 -23.04 8.27 2.27
C ASP A 532 -21.76 7.62 1.73
N TYR A 533 -20.59 8.21 2.02
CA TYR A 533 -19.32 7.64 1.54
C TYR A 533 -18.94 6.36 2.28
N LEU A 534 -19.19 6.31 3.59
CA LEU A 534 -18.94 5.13 4.40
C LEU A 534 -19.85 3.98 4.00
N ASP A 535 -21.14 4.25 3.84
CA ASP A 535 -22.17 3.26 3.55
C ASP A 535 -22.01 2.67 2.14
N GLN A 536 -21.57 3.43 1.13
CA GLN A 536 -21.25 2.88 -0.19
C GLN A 536 -20.24 1.72 -0.10
N VAL A 537 -19.19 1.86 0.72
CA VAL A 537 -18.17 0.80 0.91
C VAL A 537 -18.77 -0.39 1.66
N ARG A 538 -19.61 -0.14 2.66
CA ARG A 538 -20.27 -1.17 3.47
C ARG A 538 -21.31 -1.95 2.66
N GLU A 539 -22.16 -1.26 1.91
CA GLU A 539 -23.17 -1.85 1.04
C GLU A 539 -22.54 -2.73 -0.05
N ARG A 540 -21.44 -2.28 -0.66
CA ARG A 540 -20.65 -3.10 -1.59
C ARG A 540 -20.19 -4.41 -0.95
N ALA A 541 -19.87 -4.38 0.36
CA ALA A 541 -19.47 -5.56 1.13
C ALA A 541 -20.68 -6.39 1.62
N GLY A 542 -21.91 -6.02 1.28
CA GLY A 542 -23.14 -6.71 1.70
C GLY A 542 -23.58 -6.39 3.13
N LEU A 543 -23.11 -5.26 3.69
CA LEU A 543 -23.50 -4.81 5.03
C LEU A 543 -24.56 -3.70 4.95
N GLU A 544 -25.39 -3.60 6.00
CA GLU A 544 -26.30 -2.46 6.18
C GLU A 544 -25.51 -1.17 6.45
N GLY A 545 -26.13 -0.01 6.20
CA GLY A 545 -25.56 1.30 6.53
C GLY A 545 -25.22 1.43 8.02
N ILE A 546 -24.34 2.35 8.33
CA ILE A 546 -23.75 2.45 9.68
C ILE A 546 -24.80 2.81 10.75
N LYS A 547 -25.74 3.72 10.45
CA LYS A 547 -26.79 4.13 11.39
C LYS A 547 -27.72 2.95 11.71
N GLU A 548 -28.16 2.22 10.70
CA GLU A 548 -29.05 1.05 10.81
C GLU A 548 -28.36 -0.08 11.57
N THR A 549 -27.10 -0.35 11.23
CA THR A 549 -26.28 -1.39 11.87
C THR A 549 -26.18 -1.16 13.37
N TYR A 550 -25.79 0.07 13.80
CA TYR A 550 -25.63 0.38 15.22
C TYR A 550 -26.97 0.40 15.97
N ALA A 551 -28.03 0.94 15.38
CA ALA A 551 -29.36 0.96 15.98
C ALA A 551 -29.90 -0.45 16.24
N LYS A 552 -29.65 -1.40 15.30
CA LYS A 552 -30.20 -2.75 15.30
C LYS A 552 -29.39 -3.73 16.13
N TYR A 553 -28.07 -3.73 16.00
CA TYR A 553 -27.21 -4.82 16.51
C TYR A 553 -26.26 -4.40 17.62
N ALA A 554 -25.95 -3.10 17.79
CA ALA A 554 -25.00 -2.69 18.80
C ALA A 554 -25.53 -2.84 20.23
N SER A 555 -24.65 -3.19 21.15
CA SER A 555 -24.93 -3.14 22.59
C SER A 555 -25.33 -1.70 22.97
N VAL A 556 -26.19 -1.55 23.99
CA VAL A 556 -26.87 -0.27 24.31
C VAL A 556 -25.90 0.92 24.42
N GLN A 557 -24.72 0.72 25.02
CA GLN A 557 -23.71 1.76 25.20
C GLN A 557 -23.05 2.25 23.90
N TYR A 558 -23.22 1.56 22.78
CA TYR A 558 -22.61 1.90 21.50
C TYR A 558 -23.60 2.44 20.47
N LYS A 559 -24.92 2.37 20.74
CA LYS A 559 -25.95 2.71 19.73
C LYS A 559 -25.85 4.11 19.18
N ASP A 560 -25.39 5.07 19.99
CA ASP A 560 -25.26 6.48 19.60
C ASP A 560 -23.89 6.84 18.98
N TYR A 561 -22.97 5.87 18.85
CA TYR A 561 -21.62 6.11 18.34
C TYR A 561 -21.59 6.83 17.01
N PRO A 562 -22.39 6.43 15.99
CA PRO A 562 -22.38 7.11 14.71
C PRO A 562 -22.75 8.60 14.75
N SER A 563 -23.43 9.08 15.78
CA SER A 563 -23.85 10.49 15.89
C SER A 563 -22.79 11.42 16.51
N HIS A 564 -21.69 10.87 17.01
CA HIS A 564 -20.66 11.65 17.69
C HIS A 564 -19.35 11.66 16.87
N LYS A 565 -18.77 12.84 16.65
CA LYS A 565 -17.56 13.04 15.83
C LYS A 565 -16.40 12.10 16.20
N SER A 566 -16.07 11.99 17.50
CA SER A 566 -14.93 11.18 17.94
C SER A 566 -15.18 9.68 17.75
N GLN A 567 -16.40 9.21 18.03
CA GLN A 567 -16.76 7.80 17.83
C GLN A 567 -16.90 7.47 16.34
N MET A 568 -17.41 8.41 15.53
CA MET A 568 -17.45 8.24 14.07
C MET A 568 -16.03 8.19 13.50
N ARG A 569 -15.07 8.97 14.03
CA ARG A 569 -13.65 8.84 13.68
C ARG A 569 -13.15 7.41 13.92
N ASP A 570 -13.42 6.83 15.09
CA ASP A 570 -13.02 5.46 15.41
C ASP A 570 -13.66 4.44 14.46
N ILE A 571 -14.94 4.65 14.08
CA ILE A 571 -15.65 3.83 13.10
C ILE A 571 -14.96 3.93 11.73
N ILE A 572 -14.68 5.15 11.25
CA ILE A 572 -14.02 5.36 9.95
C ILE A 572 -12.60 4.75 9.95
N HIS A 573 -11.83 4.94 11.02
CA HIS A 573 -10.50 4.33 11.16
C HIS A 573 -10.57 2.80 11.09
N ARG A 574 -11.55 2.18 11.76
CA ARG A 574 -11.76 0.73 11.70
C ARG A 574 -12.21 0.29 10.31
N GLU A 575 -13.13 1.03 9.66
CA GLU A 575 -13.59 0.72 8.30
C GLU A 575 -12.42 0.76 7.31
N ARG A 576 -11.55 1.77 7.42
CA ARG A 576 -10.31 1.84 6.63
C ARG A 576 -9.41 0.64 6.88
N GLN A 577 -9.20 0.25 8.13
CA GLN A 577 -8.37 -0.91 8.49
C GLN A 577 -8.93 -2.21 7.89
N VAL A 578 -10.24 -2.41 7.90
CA VAL A 578 -10.89 -3.60 7.36
C VAL A 578 -10.86 -3.59 5.83
N GLU A 579 -11.34 -2.51 5.23
CA GLU A 579 -11.48 -2.40 3.77
C GLU A 579 -10.11 -2.44 3.07
N LEU A 580 -9.12 -1.77 3.61
CA LEU A 580 -7.77 -1.65 3.04
C LEU A 580 -6.79 -2.67 3.66
N SER A 581 -7.30 -3.68 4.36
CA SER A 581 -6.48 -4.73 4.96
C SER A 581 -5.56 -5.38 3.94
N CYS A 582 -4.30 -5.59 4.32
CA CYS A 582 -3.23 -6.15 3.49
C CYS A 582 -2.76 -5.26 2.31
N GLU A 583 -3.25 -4.04 2.18
CA GLU A 583 -2.84 -3.09 1.13
C GLU A 583 -1.78 -2.09 1.61
N GLY A 584 -1.36 -2.17 2.87
CA GLY A 584 -0.30 -1.36 3.44
C GLY A 584 -0.73 0.03 3.91
N SER A 585 -2.01 0.34 3.90
CA SER A 585 -2.55 1.64 4.35
C SER A 585 -2.41 1.82 5.86
N TYR A 586 -2.60 0.77 6.66
CA TYR A 586 -2.58 0.81 8.12
C TYR A 586 -1.27 1.36 8.71
N TYR A 587 -0.11 1.04 8.11
CA TYR A 587 1.19 1.60 8.49
C TYR A 587 1.22 3.13 8.42
N TRP A 588 0.68 3.69 7.34
CA TRP A 588 0.67 5.12 7.10
C TRP A 588 -0.44 5.83 7.88
N ASP A 589 -1.60 5.22 7.99
CA ASP A 589 -2.77 5.75 8.69
C ASP A 589 -2.50 5.90 10.18
N THR A 590 -1.98 4.87 10.85
CA THR A 590 -1.64 4.94 12.28
C THR A 590 -0.59 6.02 12.59
N ARG A 591 0.33 6.29 11.65
CA ARG A 591 1.31 7.37 11.78
C ARG A 591 0.66 8.74 11.64
N ARG A 592 -0.06 8.99 10.55
CA ARG A 592 -0.68 10.30 10.33
C ARG A 592 -1.73 10.66 11.39
N TRP A 593 -2.43 9.66 11.93
CA TRP A 593 -3.37 9.83 13.05
C TRP A 593 -2.67 10.02 14.41
N LYS A 594 -1.36 9.77 14.50
CA LYS A 594 -0.61 9.73 15.77
C LYS A 594 -1.11 8.67 16.76
N THR A 595 -1.62 7.54 16.24
CA THR A 595 -2.06 6.39 17.04
C THR A 595 -1.05 5.25 17.07
N ALA A 596 0.02 5.33 16.27
CA ALA A 596 0.99 4.25 16.09
C ALA A 596 1.67 3.82 17.40
N GLU A 597 2.01 4.74 18.29
CA GLU A 597 2.61 4.41 19.59
C GLU A 597 1.67 3.56 20.47
N LYS A 598 0.37 3.82 20.42
CA LYS A 598 -0.64 3.05 21.14
C LYS A 598 -0.92 1.71 20.47
N GLU A 599 -1.01 1.68 19.15
CA GLU A 599 -1.50 0.53 18.40
C GLU A 599 -0.40 -0.48 18.03
N LEU A 600 0.85 -0.02 17.87
CA LEU A 600 1.94 -0.84 17.37
C LEU A 600 2.91 -1.33 18.49
N ASN A 601 2.67 -0.98 19.76
CA ASN A 601 3.36 -1.59 20.90
C ASN A 601 2.54 -2.76 21.41
N ARG A 602 2.70 -3.92 20.78
CA ARG A 602 1.87 -5.08 21.09
C ARG A 602 2.60 -6.40 20.90
N ILE A 603 2.10 -7.43 21.55
CA ILE A 603 2.49 -8.82 21.27
C ILE A 603 1.68 -9.31 20.08
N VAL A 604 2.38 -9.75 19.06
CA VAL A 604 1.79 -10.34 17.85
C VAL A 604 1.53 -11.81 18.09
N GLN A 605 0.29 -12.26 17.92
CA GLN A 605 -0.18 -13.59 18.25
C GLN A 605 -0.78 -14.32 17.04
N GLY A 606 -0.75 -15.64 17.10
CA GLY A 606 -1.40 -16.57 16.20
C GLY A 606 -1.70 -17.89 16.93
N TRP A 607 -2.04 -18.93 16.19
CA TRP A 607 -2.26 -20.27 16.73
C TRP A 607 -0.96 -21.03 16.96
N ASN A 608 -1.00 -22.13 17.70
CA ASN A 608 0.12 -23.03 17.97
C ASN A 608 0.42 -23.94 16.77
N VAL A 609 0.85 -23.33 15.65
CA VAL A 609 1.06 -24.02 14.37
C VAL A 609 2.24 -24.99 14.35
N LEU A 610 3.22 -24.78 15.23
CA LEU A 610 4.46 -25.57 15.25
C LEU A 610 4.36 -26.87 16.05
N ASN A 611 3.37 -27.00 16.95
CA ASN A 611 3.26 -28.14 17.86
C ASN A 611 1.83 -28.70 18.01
N GLY A 612 0.82 -28.01 17.50
CA GLY A 612 -0.59 -28.39 17.68
C GLY A 612 -1.01 -29.45 16.67
N GLU A 613 -1.09 -30.75 17.11
CA GLU A 613 -1.54 -31.85 16.27
C GLU A 613 -3.08 -32.05 16.33
N THR A 614 -3.69 -31.83 17.49
CA THR A 614 -5.13 -31.89 17.68
C THR A 614 -5.75 -30.50 17.56
N ALA A 615 -7.08 -30.40 17.47
CA ALA A 615 -7.76 -29.10 17.47
C ALA A 615 -7.51 -28.36 18.80
N GLU A 616 -7.57 -29.05 19.91
CA GLU A 616 -7.37 -28.53 21.27
C GLU A 616 -5.96 -27.98 21.45
N ASP A 617 -4.94 -28.65 20.90
CA ASP A 617 -3.55 -28.22 20.98
C ASP A 617 -3.21 -27.11 19.99
N TYR A 618 -3.85 -27.11 18.82
CA TYR A 618 -3.61 -26.13 17.75
C TYR A 618 -4.23 -24.76 18.07
N TYR A 619 -5.50 -24.74 18.54
CA TYR A 619 -6.22 -23.47 18.82
C TYR A 619 -5.84 -22.86 20.18
N ILE A 620 -4.53 -22.85 20.49
CA ILE A 620 -3.97 -22.15 21.66
C ILE A 620 -3.29 -20.86 21.18
N PRO A 621 -3.73 -19.67 21.64
CA PRO A 621 -3.06 -18.42 21.32
C PRO A 621 -1.57 -18.44 21.71
N THR A 622 -0.69 -18.17 20.74
CA THR A 622 0.76 -18.26 20.92
C THR A 622 1.41 -16.92 20.53
N ASN A 623 2.34 -16.45 21.35
CA ASN A 623 3.11 -15.25 21.10
C ASN A 623 4.20 -15.52 20.06
N ILE A 624 4.27 -14.65 19.01
CA ILE A 624 5.18 -14.81 17.88
C ILE A 624 6.23 -13.71 17.86
N TYR A 625 5.80 -12.45 17.92
CA TYR A 625 6.66 -11.28 17.91
C TYR A 625 6.29 -10.29 18.99
N ASN A 626 7.26 -9.48 19.40
CA ASN A 626 7.04 -8.27 20.21
C ASN A 626 7.29 -7.06 19.32
N GLN A 627 6.23 -6.45 18.82
CA GLN A 627 6.29 -5.25 18.01
C GLN A 627 6.63 -4.04 18.87
N GLN A 628 7.50 -3.15 18.38
CA GLN A 628 7.94 -1.97 19.10
C GLN A 628 7.81 -0.73 18.22
N PHE A 629 7.30 0.35 18.80
CA PHE A 629 7.19 1.65 18.17
C PHE A 629 7.42 2.75 19.21
N THR A 630 8.20 3.76 18.87
CA THR A 630 8.47 4.91 19.75
C THR A 630 8.30 6.22 18.96
N LEU A 631 8.36 7.36 19.62
CA LEU A 631 8.23 8.67 18.97
C LEU A 631 9.21 8.88 17.81
N ARG A 632 10.44 8.34 17.88
CA ARG A 632 11.40 8.43 16.77
C ARG A 632 10.91 7.74 15.51
N ASP A 633 10.09 6.69 15.63
CA ASP A 633 9.69 5.82 14.52
C ASP A 633 8.58 6.44 13.65
N TYR A 634 8.02 7.61 14.03
CA TYR A 634 7.11 8.35 13.15
C TYR A 634 7.79 8.79 11.87
N PHE A 635 9.08 9.18 11.94
CA PHE A 635 9.89 9.54 10.77
C PHE A 635 11.20 8.75 10.77
N ALA A 636 11.61 8.30 9.59
CA ALA A 636 12.88 7.61 9.42
C ALA A 636 14.07 8.58 9.59
N PRO A 637 15.24 8.09 10.03
CA PRO A 637 16.43 8.92 10.09
C PRO A 637 16.97 9.25 8.71
N ILE A 638 17.55 10.44 8.58
CA ILE A 638 18.43 10.74 7.45
C ILE A 638 19.74 9.96 7.65
N PRO A 639 20.31 9.35 6.58
CA PRO A 639 21.57 8.63 6.71
C PRO A 639 22.68 9.49 7.32
N ASP A 640 23.40 8.96 8.32
CA ASP A 640 24.48 9.67 9.01
C ASP A 640 25.54 10.23 8.05
N GLY A 641 25.81 9.49 6.96
CA GLY A 641 26.75 9.92 5.93
C GLY A 641 26.38 11.24 5.27
N ASP A 642 25.07 11.52 5.11
CA ASP A 642 24.60 12.77 4.52
C ASP A 642 24.60 13.92 5.54
N ILE A 643 24.24 13.64 6.79
CA ILE A 643 24.36 14.62 7.89
C ILE A 643 25.82 15.06 8.08
N ILE A 644 26.78 14.13 8.04
CA ILE A 644 28.23 14.43 8.16
C ILE A 644 28.69 15.30 6.98
N ARG A 645 28.24 15.01 5.75
CA ARG A 645 28.61 15.79 4.55
C ARG A 645 27.94 17.16 4.52
N ASN A 646 26.71 17.25 5.04
CA ASN A 646 25.93 18.48 5.08
C ASN A 646 25.24 18.67 6.44
N PRO A 647 25.91 19.27 7.42
CA PRO A 647 25.34 19.50 8.76
C PRO A 647 24.09 20.41 8.77
N GLN A 648 23.79 21.11 7.66
CA GLN A 648 22.58 21.94 7.52
C GLN A 648 21.30 21.09 7.36
N LEU A 649 21.42 19.77 7.10
CA LEU A 649 20.27 18.88 6.97
C LEU A 649 19.51 18.66 8.28
N VAL A 650 20.15 18.78 9.42
CA VAL A 650 19.56 18.53 10.76
C VAL A 650 18.88 17.16 10.84
N GLN A 651 19.29 16.29 11.73
CA GLN A 651 18.72 14.94 11.89
C GLN A 651 17.30 14.98 12.48
N ASN A 652 16.47 14.00 12.17
CA ASN A 652 15.19 13.80 12.85
C ASN A 652 15.40 13.55 14.34
N PRO A 653 14.54 14.10 15.22
CA PRO A 653 14.68 13.91 16.66
C PRO A 653 14.76 12.44 17.07
N TRP A 654 15.51 12.18 18.12
CA TRP A 654 15.73 10.87 18.76
C TRP A 654 16.51 9.84 17.90
N TRP A 655 17.07 10.24 16.76
CA TRP A 655 17.95 9.43 15.92
C TRP A 655 19.43 9.78 16.10
#